data_5ba5e414f2af10c6ca728c686c091162
#
_entry.id   5ba5e414f2af10c6ca728c686c091162
#
_cell.length_a   1.000
_cell.length_b   1.000
_cell.length_c   1.000
_cell.angle_alpha   90.00
_cell.angle_beta   90.00
_cell.angle_gamma   90.00
#
_symmetry.space_group_name_H-M   'P 1'
#
loop_
_entity.id
_entity.type
_entity.pdbx_description
1 polymer ?
#
loop_
_entity_poly.entity_id
_entity_poly.type
_entity_poly.pdbx_seq_one_letter_code
_entity_poly.pdbx_strand_id
1 'polypeptide(L)'
;MEIVSKSYLSLSKIGATAMAAAFGGKKTFNIVMCPSHVAKKWVREIAETLPNSAGVVIKSITELDRLYALYEKGDKSIYAVISKEKARDGYMKRPAVYWSKLKEGFVCPNCEDVIEVPFSRDGVQYFVKADQFNFKTETRKNHKCPNCGEPIWTAVNPIENCDWVKIGGYGWVYRPFIREHYEKTQNEDVVDKLHEIETHPEARFPPIGACRRYPLSSYIKRRYKGKIDGAVVDELHEYNNGSGQGDAMGEIFSAAKKVIGMTATLINGYSSGIFHLLYRTMPNLMLQDGKPYASPGDFNSEYGVVETSYEETDAEYASNRRSSTSNRRTRQLPGVSPLVYSRFLLEKTAFLSLSDMGKELPDYEEIPIAVDMEPEVREEYERVQTILKKVLEGDRKVAQKILSAYLNLLTIYPDQPYDQPPVIHPLTGEPIVEPRSFDDFDTIGEKETATLDIVKRKIEAGEKVLIYTSWVRTDSQKKLLKLLSENGIHAEIMSEKVKTDAREEWVQKRLSAGMQVLITNPTLVETGLDLNAFTTLIFFSMGYKLFTLRQASRRSWRINATAPKVEVYMLYYRDTMQQKAMKLMASKLAVAGLIEGNFSDEGLSAMSDVQDMTSQMAKELMLGIKDNVEDISATFKKMAIINPERSREVIPQKSEPDAPKVIISQPRLNISPQRMAEYLAQMEKMKPKRKRAVPDENQLSLFDAA
;
A
#
# COMPACT_ATOMS: atom_id res chain seq x y z
N MET A 1 -7.70 6.57 -35.12
CA MET A 1 -8.27 6.54 -33.77
C MET A 1 -8.05 7.93 -33.18
N GLU A 2 -9.03 8.80 -33.32
CA GLU A 2 -8.98 10.13 -32.72
C GLU A 2 -9.05 9.99 -31.19
N ILE A 3 -7.95 10.24 -30.54
CA ILE A 3 -7.93 10.44 -29.08
C ILE A 3 -8.48 11.85 -28.87
N VAL A 4 -9.71 11.94 -28.43
CA VAL A 4 -10.36 13.21 -28.12
C VAL A 4 -9.61 13.88 -26.98
N SER A 5 -8.90 14.95 -27.31
CA SER A 5 -7.97 15.68 -26.44
C SER A 5 -8.63 16.58 -25.38
N LYS A 6 -9.83 16.28 -24.91
CA LYS A 6 -10.58 17.14 -23.99
C LYS A 6 -11.07 16.51 -22.69
N SER A 7 -10.62 15.34 -22.28
CA SER A 7 -11.11 14.79 -21.00
C SER A 7 -9.98 14.20 -20.18
N TYR A 8 -9.66 14.88 -19.15
CA TYR A 8 -9.21 14.50 -17.80
C TYR A 8 -8.72 13.05 -17.66
N LEU A 9 -7.42 12.85 -17.78
CA LEU A 9 -6.79 11.55 -17.56
C LEU A 9 -6.79 11.20 -16.07
N SER A 10 -7.87 10.57 -15.60
CA SER A 10 -7.84 9.84 -14.33
C SER A 10 -7.17 8.48 -14.52
N LEU A 11 -6.64 7.89 -13.44
CA LEU A 11 -6.05 6.53 -13.49
C LEU A 11 -7.02 5.51 -14.11
N SER A 12 -8.32 5.59 -13.80
CA SER A 12 -9.33 4.70 -14.36
C SER A 12 -9.49 4.84 -15.87
N LYS A 13 -9.43 6.05 -16.42
CA LYS A 13 -9.44 6.29 -17.88
C LYS A 13 -8.19 5.72 -18.54
N ILE A 14 -7.01 5.97 -17.94
CA ILE A 14 -5.73 5.43 -18.43
C ILE A 14 -5.77 3.89 -18.43
N GLY A 15 -6.17 3.27 -17.33
CA GLY A 15 -6.22 1.81 -17.21
C GLY A 15 -7.20 1.16 -18.18
N ALA A 16 -8.38 1.75 -18.35
CA ALA A 16 -9.38 1.25 -19.29
C ALA A 16 -8.91 1.38 -20.75
N THR A 17 -8.32 2.52 -21.11
CA THR A 17 -7.77 2.76 -22.45
C THR A 17 -6.57 1.87 -22.75
N ALA A 18 -5.64 1.74 -21.81
CA ALA A 18 -4.48 0.86 -21.96
C ALA A 18 -4.91 -0.60 -22.15
N MET A 19 -5.94 -1.06 -21.42
CA MET A 19 -6.48 -2.40 -21.59
C MET A 19 -7.14 -2.58 -22.97
N ALA A 20 -7.92 -1.62 -23.41
CA ALA A 20 -8.53 -1.65 -24.75
C ALA A 20 -7.44 -1.67 -25.86
N ALA A 21 -6.41 -0.83 -25.72
CA ALA A 21 -5.27 -0.76 -26.64
C ALA A 21 -4.47 -2.08 -26.67
N ALA A 22 -4.28 -2.73 -25.51
CA ALA A 22 -3.57 -4.00 -25.41
C ALA A 22 -4.21 -5.13 -26.23
N PHE A 23 -5.51 -5.02 -26.54
CA PHE A 23 -6.24 -5.96 -27.38
C PHE A 23 -6.58 -5.40 -28.79
N GLY A 24 -5.99 -4.25 -29.16
CA GLY A 24 -6.21 -3.63 -30.46
C GLY A 24 -7.66 -3.25 -30.73
N GLY A 25 -8.40 -2.84 -29.70
CA GLY A 25 -9.81 -2.47 -29.78
C GLY A 25 -10.77 -3.64 -30.01
N LYS A 26 -10.32 -4.89 -29.94
CA LYS A 26 -11.18 -6.06 -30.02
C LYS A 26 -12.11 -6.13 -28.82
N LYS A 27 -13.28 -6.76 -29.00
CA LYS A 27 -14.22 -7.06 -27.92
C LYS A 27 -13.55 -7.92 -26.85
N THR A 28 -13.64 -7.49 -25.59
CA THR A 28 -12.98 -8.13 -24.44
C THR A 28 -13.88 -8.22 -23.22
N PHE A 29 -13.66 -9.24 -22.39
CA PHE A 29 -14.23 -9.32 -21.04
C PHE A 29 -13.13 -9.06 -20.01
N ASN A 30 -13.26 -7.97 -19.26
CA ASN A 30 -12.24 -7.50 -18.35
C ASN A 30 -12.76 -7.46 -16.92
N ILE A 31 -11.89 -7.71 -15.95
CA ILE A 31 -12.15 -7.52 -14.52
C ILE A 31 -11.39 -6.28 -14.05
N VAL A 32 -12.08 -5.41 -13.32
CA VAL A 32 -11.46 -4.28 -12.61
C VAL A 32 -11.60 -4.52 -11.12
N MET A 33 -10.49 -4.58 -10.40
CA MET A 33 -10.47 -4.64 -8.93
C MET A 33 -10.01 -3.30 -8.37
N CYS A 34 -10.85 -2.69 -7.54
CA CYS A 34 -10.60 -1.35 -7.02
C CYS A 34 -11.10 -1.18 -5.57
N PRO A 35 -10.73 -0.12 -4.85
CA PRO A 35 -11.39 0.27 -3.61
C PRO A 35 -12.89 0.51 -3.83
N SER A 36 -13.72 0.17 -2.83
CA SER A 36 -15.20 0.19 -2.96
C SER A 36 -15.77 1.54 -3.36
N HIS A 37 -15.18 2.63 -2.87
CA HIS A 37 -15.65 4.00 -3.10
C HIS A 37 -15.40 4.51 -4.54
N VAL A 38 -14.42 3.95 -5.27
CA VAL A 38 -14.14 4.35 -6.66
C VAL A 38 -14.84 3.47 -7.69
N ALA A 39 -15.54 2.41 -7.27
CA ALA A 39 -16.18 1.46 -8.20
C ALA A 39 -17.20 2.13 -9.14
N LYS A 40 -18.02 3.05 -8.63
CA LYS A 40 -18.97 3.83 -9.46
C LYS A 40 -18.25 4.79 -10.41
N LYS A 41 -17.14 5.40 -9.96
CA LYS A 41 -16.31 6.28 -10.80
C LYS A 41 -15.72 5.50 -11.98
N TRP A 42 -15.21 4.29 -11.74
CA TRP A 42 -14.74 3.41 -12.80
C TRP A 42 -15.80 3.16 -13.88
N VAL A 43 -17.03 2.85 -13.47
CA VAL A 43 -18.14 2.61 -14.40
C VAL A 43 -18.44 3.84 -15.25
N ARG A 44 -18.54 5.01 -14.62
CA ARG A 44 -18.78 6.30 -15.32
C ARG A 44 -17.69 6.60 -16.33
N GLU A 45 -16.42 6.51 -15.90
CA GLU A 45 -15.27 6.88 -16.73
C GLU A 45 -15.03 5.90 -17.89
N ILE A 46 -15.33 4.62 -17.73
CA ILE A 46 -15.32 3.65 -18.84
C ILE A 46 -16.35 4.06 -19.91
N ALA A 47 -17.57 4.42 -19.50
CA ALA A 47 -18.62 4.83 -20.42
C ALA A 47 -18.27 6.13 -21.15
N GLU A 48 -17.60 7.06 -20.47
CA GLU A 48 -17.16 8.34 -21.06
C GLU A 48 -16.00 8.18 -22.05
N THR A 49 -15.12 7.20 -21.81
CA THR A 49 -13.84 7.09 -22.53
C THR A 49 -13.86 6.07 -23.65
N LEU A 50 -14.62 4.98 -23.49
CA LEU A 50 -14.64 3.85 -24.42
C LEU A 50 -16.03 3.64 -25.03
N PRO A 51 -16.28 4.13 -26.27
CA PRO A 51 -17.62 4.16 -26.88
C PRO A 51 -18.32 2.78 -26.95
N ASN A 52 -17.58 1.71 -27.22
CA ASN A 52 -18.13 0.34 -27.35
C ASN A 52 -17.88 -0.51 -26.12
N SER A 53 -17.89 0.10 -24.93
CA SER A 53 -17.63 -0.60 -23.68
C SER A 53 -18.69 -0.29 -22.64
N ALA A 54 -18.86 -1.21 -21.70
CA ALA A 54 -19.74 -1.01 -20.54
C ALA A 54 -19.03 -1.46 -19.26
N GLY A 55 -19.03 -0.58 -18.27
CA GLY A 55 -18.62 -0.89 -16.90
C GLY A 55 -19.83 -1.32 -16.07
N VAL A 56 -19.70 -2.38 -15.26
CA VAL A 56 -20.79 -2.87 -14.38
C VAL A 56 -20.20 -3.27 -13.04
N VAL A 57 -20.73 -2.71 -11.94
CA VAL A 57 -20.31 -3.10 -10.57
C VAL A 57 -20.92 -4.47 -10.23
N ILE A 58 -20.06 -5.41 -9.85
CA ILE A 58 -20.44 -6.78 -9.48
C ILE A 58 -20.35 -6.97 -7.96
N LYS A 59 -21.39 -7.51 -7.38
CA LYS A 59 -21.49 -7.79 -5.94
C LYS A 59 -21.67 -9.28 -5.61
N SER A 60 -21.99 -10.11 -6.61
CA SER A 60 -22.25 -11.52 -6.43
C SER A 60 -21.80 -12.37 -7.64
N ILE A 61 -21.64 -13.67 -7.40
CA ILE A 61 -21.34 -14.66 -8.43
C ILE A 61 -22.43 -14.67 -9.52
N THR A 62 -23.69 -14.62 -9.12
CA THR A 62 -24.83 -14.64 -10.04
C THR A 62 -24.82 -13.44 -10.98
N GLU A 63 -24.45 -12.25 -10.48
CA GLU A 63 -24.31 -11.06 -11.33
C GLU A 63 -23.17 -11.20 -12.33
N LEU A 64 -22.03 -11.78 -11.89
CA LEU A 64 -20.90 -12.05 -12.77
C LEU A 64 -21.28 -13.01 -13.91
N ASP A 65 -21.95 -14.13 -13.59
CA ASP A 65 -22.38 -15.11 -14.58
C ASP A 65 -23.38 -14.53 -15.59
N ARG A 66 -24.33 -13.73 -15.11
CA ARG A 66 -25.27 -13.02 -15.99
C ARG A 66 -24.57 -12.04 -16.91
N LEU A 67 -23.60 -11.28 -16.34
CA LEU A 67 -22.85 -10.30 -17.12
C LEU A 67 -21.99 -10.98 -18.19
N TYR A 68 -21.37 -12.12 -17.86
CA TYR A 68 -20.58 -12.89 -18.82
C TYR A 68 -21.46 -13.45 -19.94
N ALA A 69 -22.67 -13.98 -19.63
CA ALA A 69 -23.60 -14.44 -20.63
C ALA A 69 -24.11 -13.30 -21.54
N LEU A 70 -24.28 -12.09 -21.02
CA LEU A 70 -24.59 -10.91 -21.83
C LEU A 70 -23.42 -10.52 -22.74
N TYR A 71 -22.19 -10.61 -22.24
CA TYR A 71 -20.98 -10.38 -23.03
C TYR A 71 -20.90 -11.38 -24.21
N GLU A 72 -21.14 -12.65 -24.00
CA GLU A 72 -21.08 -13.64 -25.08
C GLU A 72 -22.04 -13.32 -26.22
N LYS A 73 -23.25 -12.83 -25.90
CA LYS A 73 -24.32 -12.53 -26.88
C LYS A 73 -24.22 -11.13 -27.48
N GLY A 74 -23.60 -10.16 -26.78
CA GLY A 74 -23.52 -8.77 -27.21
C GLY A 74 -22.26 -8.48 -28.05
N ASP A 75 -22.11 -7.24 -28.44
CA ASP A 75 -20.98 -6.73 -29.26
C ASP A 75 -20.03 -5.82 -28.49
N LYS A 76 -20.39 -5.41 -27.28
CA LYS A 76 -19.62 -4.50 -26.44
C LYS A 76 -18.56 -5.20 -25.61
N SER A 77 -17.44 -4.52 -25.39
CA SER A 77 -16.48 -4.89 -24.34
C SER A 77 -17.08 -4.66 -22.96
N ILE A 78 -16.84 -5.59 -22.05
CA ILE A 78 -17.36 -5.50 -20.68
C ILE A 78 -16.22 -5.36 -19.68
N TYR A 79 -16.40 -4.46 -18.72
CA TYR A 79 -15.55 -4.27 -17.55
C TYR A 79 -16.36 -4.57 -16.30
N ALA A 80 -16.17 -5.76 -15.73
CA ALA A 80 -16.79 -6.16 -14.46
C ALA A 80 -15.99 -5.54 -13.30
N VAL A 81 -16.56 -4.54 -12.65
CA VAL A 81 -15.90 -3.78 -11.57
C VAL A 81 -16.23 -4.41 -10.23
N ILE A 82 -15.21 -4.82 -9.49
CA ILE A 82 -15.33 -5.54 -8.22
C ILE A 82 -14.55 -4.79 -7.15
N SER A 83 -15.15 -4.55 -5.99
CA SER A 83 -14.39 -3.98 -4.87
C SER A 83 -13.44 -5.01 -4.25
N LYS A 84 -12.30 -4.55 -3.72
CA LYS A 84 -11.29 -5.40 -3.08
C LYS A 84 -11.86 -6.24 -1.92
N GLU A 85 -12.84 -5.68 -1.18
CA GLU A 85 -13.54 -6.38 -0.11
C GLU A 85 -14.39 -7.52 -0.67
N LYS A 86 -15.17 -7.26 -1.73
CA LYS A 86 -16.01 -8.28 -2.37
C LYS A 86 -15.20 -9.36 -3.08
N ALA A 87 -14.06 -8.99 -3.64
CA ALA A 87 -13.14 -9.95 -4.24
C ALA A 87 -12.62 -10.97 -3.19
N ARG A 88 -12.26 -10.48 -2.00
CA ARG A 88 -11.70 -11.26 -0.89
C ARG A 88 -12.75 -12.01 -0.07
N ASP A 89 -13.90 -11.38 0.22
CA ASP A 89 -14.86 -11.87 1.22
C ASP A 89 -15.47 -13.21 0.82
N GLY A 90 -15.27 -14.20 1.68
CA GLY A 90 -15.74 -15.54 1.37
C GLY A 90 -15.81 -16.48 2.56
N TYR A 91 -16.10 -17.72 2.24
CA TYR A 91 -16.25 -18.82 3.17
C TYR A 91 -14.96 -19.20 3.89
N MET A 92 -15.10 -20.16 4.76
CA MET A 92 -14.04 -20.98 5.30
C MET A 92 -13.09 -21.45 4.18
N LYS A 93 -11.80 -21.40 4.44
CA LYS A 93 -10.78 -21.97 3.56
C LYS A 93 -10.62 -23.46 3.84
N ARG A 94 -10.38 -24.24 2.80
CA ARG A 94 -9.99 -25.64 2.83
C ARG A 94 -8.57 -25.79 2.27
N PRO A 95 -7.89 -26.92 2.55
CA PRO A 95 -6.67 -27.25 1.84
C PRO A 95 -6.88 -27.27 0.33
N ALA A 96 -5.97 -26.66 -0.43
CA ALA A 96 -5.96 -26.66 -1.89
C ALA A 96 -5.06 -27.73 -2.49
N VAL A 97 -4.18 -28.30 -1.65
CA VAL A 97 -3.22 -29.33 -2.04
C VAL A 97 -3.92 -30.64 -2.35
N TYR A 98 -3.34 -31.44 -3.23
CA TYR A 98 -3.79 -32.79 -3.59
C TYR A 98 -2.62 -33.77 -3.52
N TRP A 99 -2.93 -35.04 -3.34
CA TRP A 99 -1.92 -36.11 -3.23
C TRP A 99 -1.39 -36.52 -4.61
N SER A 100 -0.08 -36.50 -4.78
CA SER A 100 0.59 -37.05 -5.94
C SER A 100 1.16 -38.43 -5.62
N LYS A 101 0.65 -39.47 -6.30
CA LYS A 101 1.15 -40.83 -6.15
C LYS A 101 2.62 -40.95 -6.61
N LEU A 102 3.01 -40.19 -7.66
CA LEU A 102 4.37 -40.21 -8.19
C LEU A 102 5.40 -39.58 -7.24
N LYS A 103 5.00 -38.50 -6.56
CA LYS A 103 5.89 -37.76 -5.64
C LYS A 103 5.74 -38.20 -4.19
N GLU A 104 4.78 -39.09 -3.93
CA GLU A 104 4.45 -39.62 -2.58
C GLU A 104 4.30 -38.49 -1.55
N GLY A 105 3.52 -37.45 -1.90
CA GLY A 105 3.33 -36.28 -1.06
C GLY A 105 2.23 -35.36 -1.55
N PHE A 106 1.76 -34.46 -0.69
CA PHE A 106 0.89 -33.38 -1.09
C PHE A 106 1.65 -32.36 -1.92
N VAL A 107 1.08 -31.98 -3.04
CA VAL A 107 1.70 -31.06 -3.99
C VAL A 107 0.92 -29.75 -4.13
N CYS A 108 1.64 -28.71 -4.50
CA CYS A 108 1.08 -27.41 -4.82
C CYS A 108 0.18 -27.48 -6.05
N PRO A 109 -1.02 -26.86 -6.04
CA PRO A 109 -1.93 -26.90 -7.18
C PRO A 109 -1.43 -26.16 -8.42
N ASN A 110 -0.36 -25.36 -8.32
CA ASN A 110 0.19 -24.56 -9.42
C ASN A 110 1.52 -25.08 -9.96
N CYS A 111 2.53 -25.25 -9.13
CA CYS A 111 3.86 -25.71 -9.56
C CYS A 111 4.11 -27.20 -9.35
N GLU A 112 3.18 -27.91 -8.73
CA GLU A 112 3.25 -29.34 -8.41
C GLU A 112 4.42 -29.74 -7.50
N ASP A 113 5.12 -28.79 -6.89
CA ASP A 113 6.16 -29.11 -5.92
C ASP A 113 5.57 -29.72 -4.65
N VAL A 114 6.31 -30.64 -4.04
CA VAL A 114 5.92 -31.27 -2.78
C VAL A 114 5.89 -30.21 -1.68
N ILE A 115 4.80 -30.18 -0.94
CA ILE A 115 4.65 -29.30 0.21
C ILE A 115 5.36 -29.90 1.41
N GLU A 116 6.26 -29.13 1.98
CA GLU A 116 6.93 -29.44 3.22
C GLU A 116 6.40 -28.57 4.34
N VAL A 117 6.33 -29.13 5.54
CA VAL A 117 5.88 -28.43 6.75
C VAL A 117 6.98 -28.47 7.82
N PRO A 118 7.09 -27.41 8.64
CA PRO A 118 8.07 -27.40 9.71
C PRO A 118 7.68 -28.43 10.79
N PHE A 119 8.64 -29.21 11.21
CA PHE A 119 8.53 -30.19 12.31
C PHE A 119 9.62 -29.88 13.33
N SER A 120 9.25 -29.68 14.59
CA SER A 120 10.21 -29.43 15.66
C SER A 120 10.39 -30.68 16.53
N ARG A 121 11.64 -31.12 16.67
CA ARG A 121 12.01 -32.20 17.57
C ARG A 121 13.27 -31.79 18.35
N ASP A 122 13.22 -31.89 19.66
CA ASP A 122 14.32 -31.58 20.57
C ASP A 122 14.91 -30.16 20.40
N GLY A 123 14.03 -29.16 20.07
CA GLY A 123 14.41 -27.77 19.83
C GLY A 123 15.03 -27.49 18.46
N VAL A 124 15.19 -28.52 17.61
CA VAL A 124 15.69 -28.40 16.23
C VAL A 124 14.50 -28.42 15.27
N GLN A 125 14.48 -27.51 14.31
CA GLN A 125 13.43 -27.41 13.31
C GLN A 125 13.85 -28.18 12.05
N TYR A 126 13.03 -29.13 11.62
CA TYR A 126 13.17 -29.91 10.40
C TYR A 126 12.01 -29.62 9.47
N PHE A 127 12.20 -29.83 8.17
CA PHE A 127 11.13 -29.80 7.18
C PHE A 127 10.82 -31.23 6.75
N VAL A 128 9.55 -31.63 6.85
CA VAL A 128 9.06 -32.94 6.48
C VAL A 128 7.96 -32.83 5.44
N LYS A 129 7.81 -33.84 4.58
CA LYS A 129 6.72 -33.87 3.61
C LYS A 129 5.37 -33.76 4.35
N ALA A 130 4.48 -32.91 3.79
CA ALA A 130 3.15 -32.76 4.35
C ALA A 130 2.32 -34.03 4.13
N ASP A 131 1.73 -34.53 5.21
CA ASP A 131 0.69 -35.58 5.22
C ASP A 131 -0.66 -35.01 5.66
N GLN A 132 -1.72 -35.80 5.63
CA GLN A 132 -3.07 -35.36 5.99
C GLN A 132 -3.22 -34.94 7.46
N PHE A 133 -2.28 -35.29 8.31
CA PHE A 133 -2.30 -34.95 9.74
C PHE A 133 -1.51 -33.67 10.03
N ASN A 134 -0.27 -33.59 9.55
CA ASN A 134 0.61 -32.45 9.81
C ASN A 134 0.25 -31.23 8.97
N PHE A 135 -0.21 -31.40 7.73
CA PHE A 135 -0.61 -30.27 6.88
C PHE A 135 -1.64 -29.37 7.55
N LYS A 136 -2.68 -29.94 8.15
CA LYS A 136 -3.78 -29.18 8.76
C LYS A 136 -3.44 -28.53 10.09
N THR A 137 -2.42 -29.02 10.79
CA THR A 137 -1.95 -28.47 12.07
C THR A 137 -0.86 -27.44 11.89
N GLU A 138 0.07 -27.68 10.98
CA GLU A 138 1.27 -26.85 10.78
C GLU A 138 1.09 -25.74 9.75
N THR A 139 0.11 -25.86 8.85
CA THR A 139 -0.15 -24.79 7.87
C THR A 139 -1.30 -23.88 8.27
N ARG A 140 -1.02 -22.60 8.33
CA ARG A 140 -2.06 -21.56 8.57
C ARG A 140 -2.87 -21.34 7.31
N LYS A 141 -4.12 -20.89 7.44
CA LYS A 141 -5.06 -20.62 6.32
C LYS A 141 -4.55 -19.63 5.28
N ASN A 142 -3.52 -18.84 5.58
CA ASN A 142 -2.89 -17.91 4.66
C ASN A 142 -1.52 -18.41 4.18
N HIS A 143 -1.20 -19.67 4.43
CA HIS A 143 0.05 -20.27 4.00
C HIS A 143 0.08 -20.37 2.47
N LYS A 144 1.27 -20.19 1.91
CA LYS A 144 1.52 -20.24 0.48
C LYS A 144 2.57 -21.29 0.16
N CYS A 145 2.57 -21.76 -1.07
CA CYS A 145 3.61 -22.64 -1.56
C CYS A 145 4.98 -21.98 -1.38
N PRO A 146 5.96 -22.67 -0.76
CA PRO A 146 7.29 -22.11 -0.56
C PRO A 146 8.02 -21.76 -1.85
N ASN A 147 7.72 -22.48 -2.93
CA ASN A 147 8.37 -22.25 -4.22
C ASN A 147 7.71 -21.14 -5.04
N CYS A 148 6.42 -21.26 -5.40
CA CYS A 148 5.77 -20.35 -6.36
C CYS A 148 4.84 -19.30 -5.74
N GLY A 149 4.65 -19.29 -4.42
CA GLY A 149 3.78 -18.34 -3.73
C GLY A 149 2.28 -18.58 -3.89
N GLU A 150 1.86 -19.66 -4.58
CA GLU A 150 0.44 -19.99 -4.70
C GLU A 150 -0.19 -20.28 -3.34
N PRO A 151 -1.39 -19.75 -3.03
CA PRO A 151 -2.12 -20.11 -1.82
C PRO A 151 -2.41 -21.62 -1.77
N ILE A 152 -1.93 -22.30 -0.73
CA ILE A 152 -2.19 -23.73 -0.50
C ILE A 152 -3.49 -23.98 0.29
N TRP A 153 -4.22 -22.92 0.58
CA TRP A 153 -5.58 -22.94 1.09
C TRP A 153 -6.50 -22.15 0.17
N THR A 154 -7.63 -22.73 -0.21
CA THR A 154 -8.64 -22.10 -1.08
C THR A 154 -9.98 -22.02 -0.37
N ALA A 155 -10.90 -21.20 -0.90
CA ALA A 155 -12.26 -21.14 -0.39
C ALA A 155 -13.01 -22.44 -0.68
N VAL A 156 -13.85 -22.85 0.26
CA VAL A 156 -14.77 -24.00 0.05
C VAL A 156 -15.85 -23.58 -0.94
N ASN A 157 -15.99 -24.37 -2.02
CA ASN A 157 -17.13 -24.25 -2.91
C ASN A 157 -18.22 -25.23 -2.46
N PRO A 158 -19.40 -24.77 -2.03
CA PRO A 158 -20.46 -25.65 -1.56
C PRO A 158 -21.10 -26.52 -2.67
N ILE A 159 -20.83 -26.21 -3.93
CA ILE A 159 -21.41 -26.91 -5.08
C ILE A 159 -20.47 -28.00 -5.61
N GLU A 160 -19.18 -27.92 -5.33
CA GLU A 160 -18.18 -28.85 -5.85
C GLU A 160 -17.90 -29.99 -4.88
N ASN A 161 -17.79 -31.19 -5.45
CA ASN A 161 -17.22 -32.32 -4.74
C ASN A 161 -15.71 -32.06 -4.51
N CYS A 162 -15.23 -32.32 -3.32
CA CYS A 162 -13.85 -32.06 -2.92
C CYS A 162 -13.33 -33.23 -2.08
N ASP A 163 -12.08 -33.63 -2.34
CA ASP A 163 -11.43 -34.66 -1.54
C ASP A 163 -11.20 -34.27 -0.08
N TRP A 164 -11.17 -32.97 0.20
CA TRP A 164 -11.06 -32.47 1.57
C TRP A 164 -12.43 -32.19 2.17
N VAL A 165 -12.76 -32.91 3.24
CA VAL A 165 -14.01 -32.77 4.00
C VAL A 165 -13.69 -32.32 5.41
N LYS A 166 -14.48 -31.38 5.96
CA LYS A 166 -14.34 -30.94 7.34
C LYS A 166 -15.34 -31.60 8.25
N ILE A 167 -14.84 -32.28 9.29
CA ILE A 167 -15.62 -32.81 10.40
C ILE A 167 -15.55 -31.84 11.57
N GLY A 168 -16.71 -31.46 12.14
CA GLY A 168 -16.78 -30.59 13.31
C GLY A 168 -16.09 -31.20 14.52
N GLY A 169 -15.30 -30.41 15.24
CA GLY A 169 -14.53 -30.90 16.40
C GLY A 169 -13.27 -31.70 16.08
N TYR A 170 -13.17 -32.29 14.85
CA TYR A 170 -12.02 -33.13 14.47
C TYR A 170 -11.06 -32.42 13.50
N GLY A 171 -11.55 -31.82 12.43
CA GLY A 171 -10.71 -31.12 11.46
C GLY A 171 -10.97 -31.50 9.99
N TRP A 172 -9.98 -31.27 9.12
CA TRP A 172 -10.04 -31.62 7.71
C TRP A 172 -9.59 -33.06 7.49
N VAL A 173 -10.35 -33.81 6.69
CA VAL A 173 -10.08 -35.19 6.30
C VAL A 173 -9.91 -35.25 4.80
N TYR A 174 -8.85 -35.89 4.32
CA TYR A 174 -8.62 -36.16 2.90
C TYR A 174 -9.24 -37.52 2.55
N ARG A 175 -10.28 -37.54 1.74
CA ARG A 175 -11.09 -38.74 1.44
C ARG A 175 -10.28 -39.98 1.06
N PRO A 176 -9.25 -39.87 0.19
CA PRO A 176 -8.45 -41.04 -0.18
C PRO A 176 -7.71 -41.73 1.00
N PHE A 177 -7.52 -41.03 2.12
CA PHE A 177 -6.87 -41.52 3.32
C PHE A 177 -7.81 -41.64 4.51
N ILE A 178 -9.10 -41.81 4.28
CA ILE A 178 -10.11 -41.79 5.35
C ILE A 178 -9.88 -42.90 6.38
N ARG A 179 -9.39 -44.09 5.96
CA ARG A 179 -9.14 -45.23 6.82
C ARG A 179 -8.11 -44.96 7.90
N GLU A 180 -7.10 -44.20 7.60
CA GLU A 180 -6.07 -43.79 8.55
C GLU A 180 -6.61 -42.89 9.67
N HIS A 181 -7.76 -42.23 9.43
CA HIS A 181 -8.41 -41.42 10.44
C HIS A 181 -9.17 -42.24 11.50
N TYR A 182 -9.64 -43.44 11.18
CA TYR A 182 -10.29 -44.32 12.16
C TYR A 182 -9.36 -44.70 13.32
N GLU A 183 -8.10 -44.91 13.01
CA GLU A 183 -7.07 -45.25 14.03
C GLU A 183 -6.72 -44.07 14.94
N LYS A 184 -7.03 -42.85 14.51
CA LYS A 184 -6.64 -41.61 15.21
C LYS A 184 -7.75 -41.05 16.12
N THR A 185 -8.94 -41.63 16.15
CA THR A 185 -10.07 -41.14 16.95
C THR A 185 -10.84 -42.25 17.61
N GLN A 186 -11.24 -42.00 18.86
CA GLN A 186 -12.15 -42.87 19.60
C GLN A 186 -13.52 -42.19 19.81
N ASN A 187 -13.74 -41.02 19.23
CA ASN A 187 -14.98 -40.29 19.37
C ASN A 187 -16.01 -40.85 18.39
N GLU A 188 -17.11 -41.42 18.91
CA GLU A 188 -18.17 -42.07 18.16
C GLU A 188 -18.79 -41.16 17.12
N ASP A 189 -19.08 -39.87 17.44
CA ASP A 189 -19.64 -38.92 16.51
C ASP A 189 -18.73 -38.66 15.30
N VAL A 190 -17.41 -38.71 15.52
CA VAL A 190 -16.40 -38.58 14.46
C VAL A 190 -16.33 -39.82 13.62
N VAL A 191 -16.39 -41.02 14.24
CA VAL A 191 -16.40 -42.32 13.57
C VAL A 191 -17.61 -42.41 12.63
N ASP A 192 -18.81 -42.05 13.12
CA ASP A 192 -20.03 -42.05 12.32
C ASP A 192 -19.91 -41.12 11.09
N LYS A 193 -19.32 -39.93 11.27
CA LYS A 193 -19.05 -39.01 10.16
C LYS A 193 -18.00 -39.54 9.18
N LEU A 194 -16.96 -40.21 9.65
CA LEU A 194 -15.99 -40.88 8.77
C LEU A 194 -16.66 -41.95 7.95
N HIS A 195 -17.55 -42.77 8.57
CA HIS A 195 -18.30 -43.80 7.90
C HIS A 195 -19.28 -43.22 6.85
N GLU A 196 -19.96 -42.12 7.16
CA GLU A 196 -20.80 -41.39 6.20
C GLU A 196 -20.00 -40.91 4.98
N ILE A 197 -18.77 -40.38 5.19
CA ILE A 197 -17.88 -39.93 4.12
C ILE A 197 -17.39 -41.10 3.25
N GLU A 198 -17.08 -42.26 3.89
CA GLU A 198 -16.61 -43.46 3.17
C GLU A 198 -17.69 -44.11 2.33
N THR A 199 -18.90 -44.27 2.89
CA THR A 199 -20.03 -44.94 2.23
C THR A 199 -20.72 -44.08 1.16
N HIS A 200 -20.63 -42.76 1.26
CA HIS A 200 -21.24 -41.82 0.33
C HIS A 200 -20.18 -40.87 -0.29
N PRO A 201 -19.33 -41.38 -1.19
CA PRO A 201 -18.24 -40.59 -1.76
C PRO A 201 -18.70 -39.36 -2.58
N GLU A 202 -19.93 -39.41 -3.13
CA GLU A 202 -20.57 -38.25 -3.80
C GLU A 202 -21.26 -37.26 -2.86
N ALA A 203 -21.44 -37.58 -1.60
CA ALA A 203 -22.10 -36.70 -0.66
C ALA A 203 -21.33 -35.40 -0.53
N ARG A 204 -22.07 -34.30 -0.62
CA ARG A 204 -21.52 -32.95 -0.42
C ARG A 204 -21.67 -32.54 1.04
N PHE A 205 -20.57 -32.21 1.65
CA PHE A 205 -20.55 -31.72 3.03
C PHE A 205 -20.53 -30.21 3.02
N PRO A 206 -21.59 -29.54 3.53
CA PRO A 206 -21.67 -28.09 3.51
C PRO A 206 -20.53 -27.47 4.33
N PRO A 207 -20.00 -26.34 3.93
CA PRO A 207 -18.96 -25.66 4.68
C PRO A 207 -19.50 -25.16 6.02
N ILE A 208 -18.75 -25.41 7.09
CA ILE A 208 -19.04 -24.94 8.44
C ILE A 208 -18.31 -23.60 8.64
N GLY A 209 -19.03 -22.55 9.05
CA GLY A 209 -18.44 -21.24 9.37
C GLY A 209 -19.41 -20.08 9.23
N ALA A 210 -19.06 -18.94 9.80
CA ALA A 210 -19.91 -17.75 9.89
C ALA A 210 -20.10 -17.03 8.54
N CYS A 211 -19.14 -17.11 7.63
CA CYS A 211 -19.17 -16.42 6.34
C CYS A 211 -19.72 -17.35 5.25
N ARG A 212 -20.94 -17.10 4.79
CA ARG A 212 -21.65 -17.92 3.82
C ARG A 212 -21.48 -17.45 2.36
N ARG A 213 -20.31 -16.94 1.99
CA ARG A 213 -20.02 -16.44 0.64
C ARG A 213 -18.84 -17.16 0.05
N TYR A 214 -18.89 -17.42 -1.25
CA TYR A 214 -17.72 -17.83 -2.00
C TYR A 214 -16.99 -16.59 -2.51
N PRO A 215 -15.65 -16.44 -2.30
CA PRO A 215 -14.93 -15.27 -2.76
C PRO A 215 -15.03 -15.14 -4.28
N LEU A 216 -15.32 -13.93 -4.75
CA LEU A 216 -15.40 -13.68 -6.20
C LEU A 216 -14.05 -13.95 -6.89
N SER A 217 -12.93 -13.62 -6.27
CA SER A 217 -11.59 -13.88 -6.84
C SER A 217 -11.35 -15.36 -7.07
N SER A 218 -11.66 -16.20 -6.07
CA SER A 218 -11.50 -17.66 -6.19
C SER A 218 -12.47 -18.25 -7.22
N TYR A 219 -13.70 -17.73 -7.31
CA TYR A 219 -14.66 -18.13 -8.33
C TYR A 219 -14.20 -17.77 -9.74
N ILE A 220 -13.69 -16.53 -9.93
CA ILE A 220 -13.12 -16.05 -11.19
C ILE A 220 -11.97 -16.95 -11.62
N LYS A 221 -10.99 -17.20 -10.74
CA LYS A 221 -9.86 -18.06 -11.03
C LYS A 221 -10.29 -19.46 -11.47
N ARG A 222 -11.29 -20.03 -10.81
CA ARG A 222 -11.71 -21.41 -11.04
C ARG A 222 -12.60 -21.59 -12.26
N ARG A 223 -13.56 -20.66 -12.46
CA ARG A 223 -14.60 -20.76 -13.50
C ARG A 223 -14.22 -20.06 -14.79
N TYR A 224 -13.44 -18.97 -14.67
CA TYR A 224 -13.17 -18.04 -15.77
C TYR A 224 -11.70 -17.95 -16.15
N LYS A 225 -10.80 -18.76 -15.58
CA LYS A 225 -9.39 -18.82 -16.00
C LYS A 225 -9.31 -19.08 -17.51
N GLY A 226 -8.57 -18.22 -18.22
CA GLY A 226 -8.43 -18.27 -19.69
C GLY A 226 -9.61 -17.66 -20.46
N LYS A 227 -10.74 -17.36 -19.82
CA LYS A 227 -11.89 -16.66 -20.43
C LYS A 227 -11.87 -15.16 -20.18
N ILE A 228 -11.14 -14.71 -19.14
CA ILE A 228 -10.91 -13.28 -18.84
C ILE A 228 -9.81 -12.79 -19.76
N ASP A 229 -10.09 -11.79 -20.57
CA ASP A 229 -9.11 -11.20 -21.45
C ASP A 229 -8.16 -10.30 -20.66
N GLY A 230 -8.67 -9.34 -19.90
CA GLY A 230 -7.90 -8.40 -19.14
C GLY A 230 -8.27 -8.31 -17.67
N ALA A 231 -7.29 -8.00 -16.82
CA ALA A 231 -7.54 -7.59 -15.44
C ALA A 231 -6.79 -6.28 -15.13
N VAL A 232 -7.50 -5.34 -14.55
CA VAL A 232 -6.97 -4.06 -14.08
C VAL A 232 -7.13 -3.99 -12.58
N VAL A 233 -6.06 -3.64 -11.89
CA VAL A 233 -6.09 -3.43 -10.43
C VAL A 233 -5.69 -2.00 -10.12
N ASP A 234 -6.58 -1.31 -9.45
CA ASP A 234 -6.37 0.07 -8.98
C ASP A 234 -5.78 0.07 -7.57
N GLU A 235 -4.97 1.08 -7.28
CA GLU A 235 -4.23 1.23 -6.02
C GLU A 235 -3.39 -0.02 -5.66
N LEU A 236 -2.55 -0.45 -6.62
CA LEU A 236 -1.74 -1.68 -6.53
C LEU A 236 -0.95 -1.79 -5.22
N HIS A 237 -0.50 -0.66 -4.68
CA HIS A 237 0.26 -0.58 -3.43
C HIS A 237 -0.51 -1.10 -2.19
N GLU A 238 -1.84 -1.12 -2.21
CA GLU A 238 -2.64 -1.66 -1.10
C GLU A 238 -2.53 -3.18 -0.95
N TYR A 239 -1.99 -3.85 -1.98
CA TYR A 239 -1.83 -5.31 -2.05
C TYR A 239 -0.39 -5.77 -1.82
N ASN A 240 0.45 -4.94 -1.26
CA ASN A 240 1.89 -5.15 -1.09
C ASN A 240 2.28 -6.01 0.13
N ASN A 241 1.34 -6.66 0.79
CA ASN A 241 1.58 -7.48 1.98
C ASN A 241 0.93 -8.87 1.86
N GLY A 242 1.18 -9.76 2.84
CA GLY A 242 0.60 -11.10 2.92
C GLY A 242 -0.90 -11.13 3.25
N SER A 243 -1.70 -10.16 2.81
CA SER A 243 -3.12 -10.03 3.12
C SER A 243 -4.02 -10.83 2.19
N GLY A 244 -5.21 -11.17 2.69
CA GLY A 244 -6.24 -11.83 1.86
C GLY A 244 -6.71 -10.99 0.67
N GLN A 245 -6.60 -9.67 0.71
CA GLN A 245 -6.88 -8.80 -0.46
C GLN A 245 -5.79 -8.95 -1.52
N GLY A 246 -4.52 -9.04 -1.09
CA GLY A 246 -3.43 -9.33 -2.00
C GLY A 246 -3.55 -10.72 -2.63
N ASP A 247 -4.04 -11.72 -1.89
CA ASP A 247 -4.31 -13.05 -2.46
C ASP A 247 -5.43 -13.00 -3.50
N ALA A 248 -6.49 -12.25 -3.23
CA ALA A 248 -7.59 -12.04 -4.18
C ALA A 248 -7.10 -11.36 -5.47
N MET A 249 -6.21 -10.38 -5.37
CA MET A 249 -5.56 -9.75 -6.51
C MET A 249 -4.76 -10.78 -7.34
N GLY A 250 -3.92 -11.58 -6.68
CA GLY A 250 -3.14 -12.63 -7.35
C GLY A 250 -4.01 -13.67 -8.05
N GLU A 251 -5.14 -14.06 -7.45
CA GLU A 251 -6.12 -14.97 -8.06
C GLU A 251 -6.74 -14.36 -9.33
N ILE A 252 -7.13 -13.09 -9.31
CA ILE A 252 -7.69 -12.39 -10.47
C ILE A 252 -6.64 -12.25 -11.58
N PHE A 253 -5.42 -11.86 -11.25
CA PHE A 253 -4.34 -11.73 -12.21
C PHE A 253 -3.99 -13.06 -12.87
N SER A 254 -3.93 -14.15 -12.09
CA SER A 254 -3.66 -15.50 -12.63
C SER A 254 -4.78 -16.03 -13.54
N ALA A 255 -5.98 -15.45 -13.50
CA ALA A 255 -7.11 -15.85 -14.34
C ALA A 255 -7.17 -15.11 -15.68
N ALA A 256 -6.52 -13.95 -15.80
CA ALA A 256 -6.58 -13.09 -16.97
C ALA A 256 -5.39 -13.32 -17.93
N LYS A 257 -5.61 -13.06 -19.23
CA LYS A 257 -4.57 -13.16 -20.25
C LYS A 257 -3.58 -12.00 -20.20
N LYS A 258 -4.06 -10.78 -19.91
CA LYS A 258 -3.25 -9.57 -19.74
C LYS A 258 -3.63 -8.85 -18.46
N VAL A 259 -2.66 -8.28 -17.78
CA VAL A 259 -2.86 -7.62 -16.48
C VAL A 259 -2.26 -6.22 -16.46
N ILE A 260 -2.91 -5.30 -15.79
CA ILE A 260 -2.44 -3.93 -15.55
C ILE A 260 -2.63 -3.64 -14.07
N GLY A 261 -1.56 -3.34 -13.37
CA GLY A 261 -1.59 -2.79 -12.02
C GLY A 261 -1.31 -1.29 -12.06
N MET A 262 -2.13 -0.50 -11.39
CA MET A 262 -2.00 0.95 -11.36
C MET A 262 -1.85 1.45 -9.94
N THR A 263 -0.98 2.42 -9.76
CA THR A 263 -0.77 3.06 -8.47
C THR A 263 -0.06 4.39 -8.65
N ALA A 264 -0.37 5.34 -7.79
CA ALA A 264 0.39 6.59 -7.72
C ALA A 264 1.76 6.41 -7.04
N THR A 265 1.90 5.38 -6.19
CA THR A 265 3.13 5.07 -5.46
C THR A 265 3.34 3.56 -5.44
N LEU A 266 4.36 3.07 -6.12
CA LEU A 266 4.60 1.63 -6.24
C LEU A 266 5.17 1.04 -4.95
N ILE A 267 5.99 1.80 -4.24
CA ILE A 267 6.78 1.34 -3.10
C ILE A 267 6.46 2.16 -1.86
N ASN A 268 6.23 1.45 -0.74
CA ASN A 268 5.91 2.00 0.60
C ASN A 268 7.19 2.27 1.41
N GLY A 269 8.34 2.37 0.72
CA GLY A 269 9.65 2.55 1.33
C GLY A 269 10.36 1.26 1.75
N TYR A 270 9.74 0.08 1.66
CA TYR A 270 10.33 -1.20 2.07
C TYR A 270 10.39 -2.21 0.93
N SER A 271 11.48 -2.96 0.81
CA SER A 271 11.63 -4.02 -0.21
C SER A 271 10.64 -5.17 -0.02
N SER A 272 10.23 -5.47 1.22
CA SER A 272 9.23 -6.52 1.50
C SER A 272 7.87 -6.24 0.83
N GLY A 273 7.48 -4.99 0.69
CA GLY A 273 6.25 -4.63 -0.02
C GLY A 273 6.31 -5.00 -1.49
N ILE A 274 7.40 -4.67 -2.16
CA ILE A 274 7.55 -4.97 -3.58
C ILE A 274 7.71 -6.47 -3.85
N PHE A 275 8.32 -7.24 -2.93
CA PHE A 275 8.42 -8.70 -3.01
C PHE A 275 7.06 -9.37 -3.24
N HIS A 276 6.07 -9.02 -2.44
CA HIS A 276 4.73 -9.58 -2.58
C HIS A 276 4.04 -9.16 -3.88
N LEU A 277 4.25 -7.93 -4.34
CA LEU A 277 3.70 -7.46 -5.62
C LEU A 277 4.33 -8.18 -6.80
N LEU A 278 5.65 -8.35 -6.81
CA LEU A 278 6.37 -9.06 -7.87
C LEU A 278 5.92 -10.52 -7.97
N TYR A 279 5.75 -11.22 -6.84
CA TYR A 279 5.24 -12.59 -6.85
C TYR A 279 3.81 -12.72 -7.38
N ARG A 280 2.95 -11.73 -7.16
CA ARG A 280 1.58 -11.75 -7.66
C ARG A 280 1.46 -11.34 -9.12
N THR A 281 2.43 -10.57 -9.62
CA THR A 281 2.42 -10.05 -10.99
C THR A 281 3.36 -10.82 -11.92
N MET A 282 4.53 -11.20 -11.43
CA MET A 282 5.63 -11.78 -12.22
C MET A 282 6.34 -12.93 -11.49
N PRO A 283 5.63 -13.98 -11.03
CA PRO A 283 6.23 -15.06 -10.25
C PRO A 283 7.39 -15.75 -10.96
N ASN A 284 7.29 -15.92 -12.29
CA ASN A 284 8.36 -16.58 -13.06
C ASN A 284 9.67 -15.80 -13.06
N LEU A 285 9.63 -14.46 -13.10
CA LEU A 285 10.84 -13.65 -13.02
C LEU A 285 11.50 -13.76 -11.63
N MET A 286 10.70 -13.83 -10.57
CA MET A 286 11.20 -14.03 -9.21
C MET A 286 11.90 -15.39 -9.06
N LEU A 287 11.33 -16.45 -9.62
CA LEU A 287 11.94 -17.78 -9.61
C LEU A 287 13.21 -17.84 -10.47
N GLN A 288 13.23 -17.19 -11.64
CA GLN A 288 14.42 -17.07 -12.49
C GLN A 288 15.55 -16.30 -11.79
N ASP A 289 15.22 -15.34 -10.94
CA ASP A 289 16.17 -14.59 -10.11
C ASP A 289 16.64 -15.38 -8.86
N GLY A 290 16.18 -16.62 -8.71
CA GLY A 290 16.55 -17.49 -7.59
C GLY A 290 15.94 -17.05 -6.25
N LYS A 291 14.81 -16.32 -6.26
CA LYS A 291 14.13 -15.83 -5.07
C LYS A 291 12.84 -16.61 -4.84
N PRO A 292 12.87 -17.76 -4.14
CA PRO A 292 11.64 -18.50 -3.82
C PRO A 292 10.77 -17.71 -2.84
N TYR A 293 9.48 -17.97 -2.88
CA TYR A 293 8.52 -17.27 -1.99
C TYR A 293 8.78 -17.52 -0.49
N ALA A 294 9.37 -18.66 -0.15
CA ALA A 294 9.72 -18.99 1.22
C ALA A 294 10.84 -18.13 1.80
N SER A 295 11.65 -17.51 0.96
CA SER A 295 12.85 -16.76 1.37
C SER A 295 12.74 -15.26 1.11
N PRO A 296 11.73 -14.56 1.70
CA PRO A 296 11.64 -13.11 1.56
C PRO A 296 12.85 -12.39 2.17
N GLY A 297 13.54 -13.04 3.13
CA GLY A 297 14.77 -12.53 3.72
C GLY A 297 15.90 -12.38 2.71
N ASP A 298 16.06 -13.31 1.79
CA ASP A 298 17.10 -13.27 0.77
C ASP A 298 16.84 -12.14 -0.24
N PHE A 299 15.57 -11.95 -0.60
CA PHE A 299 15.19 -10.80 -1.43
C PHE A 299 15.47 -9.48 -0.71
N ASN A 300 15.08 -9.38 0.56
CA ASN A 300 15.30 -8.16 1.34
C ASN A 300 16.78 -7.87 1.59
N SER A 301 17.63 -8.89 1.71
CA SER A 301 19.07 -8.72 1.87
C SER A 301 19.75 -8.24 0.59
N GLU A 302 19.24 -8.62 -0.59
CA GLU A 302 19.82 -8.23 -1.88
C GLU A 302 19.24 -6.89 -2.39
N TYR A 303 17.93 -6.69 -2.22
CA TYR A 303 17.20 -5.56 -2.80
C TYR A 303 16.68 -4.54 -1.80
N GLY A 304 16.84 -4.79 -0.51
CA GLY A 304 16.46 -3.89 0.56
C GLY A 304 17.65 -3.36 1.34
N VAL A 305 17.34 -2.58 2.36
CA VAL A 305 18.29 -2.16 3.39
C VAL A 305 18.01 -2.97 4.65
N VAL A 306 19.02 -3.69 5.12
CA VAL A 306 18.90 -4.61 6.27
C VAL A 306 19.96 -4.27 7.31
N GLU A 307 19.54 -4.02 8.53
CA GLU A 307 20.43 -3.89 9.69
C GLU A 307 20.48 -5.20 10.45
N THR A 308 21.67 -5.74 10.65
CA THR A 308 21.88 -6.94 11.46
C THR A 308 22.60 -6.56 12.74
N SER A 309 21.94 -6.69 13.88
CA SER A 309 22.54 -6.51 15.19
C SER A 309 22.92 -7.85 15.78
N TYR A 310 24.13 -7.93 16.32
CA TYR A 310 24.64 -9.07 17.05
C TYR A 310 24.64 -8.68 18.54
N GLU A 311 23.98 -9.46 19.39
CA GLU A 311 24.17 -9.36 20.84
C GLU A 311 25.38 -10.24 21.20
N GLU A 312 26.53 -9.58 21.50
CA GLU A 312 27.63 -10.26 22.19
C GLU A 312 27.24 -10.40 23.66
N THR A 313 27.05 -11.61 24.12
CA THR A 313 27.00 -11.91 25.55
C THR A 313 28.43 -12.01 26.04
N ASP A 314 28.81 -11.12 26.98
CA ASP A 314 30.08 -11.17 27.65
C ASP A 314 30.36 -12.56 28.22
N ALA A 315 31.40 -13.18 27.70
CA ALA A 315 31.76 -14.57 27.97
C ALA A 315 32.54 -14.73 29.29
N GLU A 316 32.18 -14.01 30.35
CA GLU A 316 32.88 -14.16 31.66
C GLU A 316 32.41 -15.36 32.49
N TYR A 317 31.36 -16.06 32.09
CA TYR A 317 30.85 -17.26 32.73
C TYR A 317 30.47 -18.38 31.74
N ALA A 318 31.31 -18.68 30.77
CA ALA A 318 31.11 -19.82 29.88
C ALA A 318 31.77 -21.09 30.46
N SER A 319 31.05 -21.86 31.26
CA SER A 319 31.35 -23.26 31.46
C SER A 319 31.08 -24.03 30.14
N ASN A 320 32.10 -24.71 29.64
CA ASN A 320 32.25 -25.73 28.59
C ASN A 320 30.97 -26.34 27.95
N ARG A 321 30.03 -25.54 27.44
CA ARG A 321 28.97 -26.04 26.54
C ARG A 321 28.90 -25.15 25.31
N ARG A 322 29.22 -25.75 24.15
CA ARG A 322 29.02 -25.17 22.83
C ARG A 322 27.54 -24.81 22.63
N SER A 323 27.17 -23.59 22.94
CA SER A 323 25.94 -22.98 22.44
C SER A 323 26.16 -21.48 22.34
N SER A 324 26.94 -21.06 21.37
CA SER A 324 26.86 -19.69 20.86
C SER A 324 25.64 -19.59 19.96
N THR A 325 24.46 -19.55 20.53
CA THR A 325 23.32 -18.95 19.85
C THR A 325 23.52 -17.45 19.93
N SER A 326 24.32 -16.91 19.01
CA SER A 326 24.31 -15.48 18.74
C SER A 326 22.89 -15.10 18.35
N ASN A 327 22.19 -14.37 19.20
CA ASN A 327 20.89 -13.79 18.87
C ASN A 327 21.07 -12.75 17.77
N ARG A 328 21.14 -13.25 16.53
CA ARG A 328 21.18 -12.42 15.34
C ARG A 328 19.78 -11.84 15.12
N ARG A 329 19.59 -10.56 15.34
CA ARG A 329 18.36 -9.85 15.01
C ARG A 329 18.58 -9.08 13.72
N THR A 330 17.86 -9.50 12.68
CA THR A 330 17.85 -8.81 11.40
C THR A 330 16.61 -7.90 11.33
N ARG A 331 16.83 -6.60 11.16
CA ARG A 331 15.77 -5.60 11.00
C ARG A 331 15.84 -5.04 9.60
N GLN A 332 14.69 -4.95 8.94
CA GLN A 332 14.57 -4.26 7.67
C GLN A 332 14.43 -2.76 7.90
N LEU A 333 15.21 -1.98 7.19
CA LEU A 333 15.12 -0.52 7.16
C LEU A 333 14.41 -0.08 5.87
N PRO A 334 13.84 1.14 5.83
CA PRO A 334 13.34 1.73 4.60
C PRO A 334 14.47 1.84 3.57
N GLY A 335 14.16 1.47 2.34
CA GLY A 335 15.10 1.50 1.22
C GLY A 335 14.87 0.34 0.27
N VAL A 336 15.03 0.61 -1.02
CA VAL A 336 14.96 -0.39 -2.10
C VAL A 336 16.07 -0.12 -3.08
N SER A 337 16.83 -1.15 -3.40
CA SER A 337 17.92 -1.06 -4.37
C SER A 337 17.44 -0.67 -5.77
N PRO A 338 18.10 0.23 -6.47
CA PRO A 338 17.81 0.54 -7.89
C PRO A 338 17.84 -0.68 -8.81
N LEU A 339 18.49 -1.77 -8.39
CA LEU A 339 18.51 -3.03 -9.13
C LEU A 339 17.12 -3.66 -9.29
N VAL A 340 16.20 -3.40 -8.37
CA VAL A 340 14.80 -3.84 -8.53
C VAL A 340 14.17 -3.22 -9.77
N TYR A 341 14.45 -1.92 -10.00
CA TYR A 341 13.94 -1.24 -11.17
C TYR A 341 14.48 -1.87 -12.47
N SER A 342 15.80 -2.02 -12.58
CA SER A 342 16.42 -2.54 -13.79
C SER A 342 16.08 -4.02 -14.05
N ARG A 343 15.93 -4.84 -13.01
CA ARG A 343 15.68 -6.28 -13.14
C ARG A 343 14.22 -6.65 -13.38
N PHE A 344 13.30 -5.96 -12.71
CA PHE A 344 11.90 -6.36 -12.69
C PHE A 344 10.95 -5.35 -13.33
N LEU A 345 11.26 -4.06 -13.24
CA LEU A 345 10.31 -3.00 -13.56
C LEU A 345 10.54 -2.34 -14.91
N LEU A 346 11.79 -2.18 -15.35
CA LEU A 346 12.16 -1.37 -16.52
C LEU A 346 11.35 -1.70 -17.78
N GLU A 347 11.19 -2.98 -18.08
CA GLU A 347 10.44 -3.43 -19.27
C GLU A 347 8.93 -3.61 -19.03
N LYS A 348 8.48 -3.55 -17.80
CA LYS A 348 7.11 -3.91 -17.39
C LYS A 348 6.34 -2.76 -16.78
N THR A 349 7.00 -1.64 -16.51
CA THR A 349 6.39 -0.50 -15.81
C THR A 349 6.52 0.76 -16.65
N ALA A 350 5.41 1.43 -16.88
CA ALA A 350 5.38 2.78 -17.42
C ALA A 350 5.21 3.77 -16.27
N PHE A 351 6.15 4.69 -16.15
CA PHE A 351 6.06 5.82 -15.23
C PHE A 351 5.55 7.03 -16.01
N LEU A 352 4.42 7.57 -15.55
CA LEU A 352 3.84 8.79 -16.08
C LEU A 352 3.89 9.83 -14.97
N SER A 353 4.81 10.79 -15.09
CA SER A 353 4.84 11.94 -14.18
C SER A 353 3.80 12.95 -14.60
N LEU A 354 3.29 13.73 -13.64
CA LEU A 354 2.37 14.82 -13.97
C LEU A 354 3.07 15.91 -14.79
N SER A 355 4.40 16.05 -14.67
CA SER A 355 5.21 16.92 -15.52
C SER A 355 5.21 16.51 -17.00
N ASP A 356 5.08 15.20 -17.30
CA ASP A 356 4.99 14.70 -18.67
C ASP A 356 3.66 15.08 -19.35
N MET A 357 2.66 15.46 -18.57
CA MET A 357 1.35 15.89 -19.04
C MET A 357 1.32 17.38 -19.41
N GLY A 358 2.43 18.11 -19.24
CA GLY A 358 2.70 19.41 -19.80
C GLY A 358 1.87 20.57 -19.22
N LYS A 359 1.54 21.54 -20.07
CA LYS A 359 1.06 22.89 -19.77
C LYS A 359 -0.29 23.02 -19.04
N GLU A 360 -1.01 21.94 -18.80
CA GLU A 360 -2.40 21.98 -18.31
C GLU A 360 -2.55 21.88 -16.78
N LEU A 361 -1.45 21.60 -16.05
CA LEU A 361 -1.48 21.54 -14.59
C LEU A 361 -1.23 22.92 -13.98
N PRO A 362 -1.93 23.26 -12.87
CA PRO A 362 -1.60 24.46 -12.10
C PRO A 362 -0.20 24.35 -11.49
N ASP A 363 0.40 25.48 -11.17
CA ASP A 363 1.61 25.48 -10.35
C ASP A 363 1.32 24.86 -8.97
N TYR A 364 2.31 24.21 -8.39
CA TYR A 364 2.15 23.52 -7.11
C TYR A 364 3.29 23.89 -6.16
N GLU A 365 2.94 24.37 -4.98
CA GLU A 365 3.92 24.77 -3.98
C GLU A 365 3.52 24.27 -2.60
N GLU A 366 4.48 23.67 -1.88
CA GLU A 366 4.36 23.26 -0.48
C GLU A 366 5.12 24.25 0.39
N ILE A 367 4.41 24.90 1.31
CA ILE A 367 4.90 26.05 2.10
C ILE A 367 4.89 25.67 3.59
N PRO A 368 6.04 25.30 4.18
CA PRO A 368 6.13 25.07 5.60
C PRO A 368 6.06 26.38 6.38
N ILE A 369 5.20 26.46 7.38
CA ILE A 369 5.02 27.60 8.28
C ILE A 369 5.43 27.19 9.70
N ALA A 370 6.51 27.76 10.18
CA ALA A 370 6.95 27.59 11.55
C ALA A 370 6.26 28.61 12.46
N VAL A 371 5.63 28.15 13.51
CA VAL A 371 4.94 28.97 14.51
C VAL A 371 5.66 28.80 15.86
N ASP A 372 5.77 29.87 16.65
CA ASP A 372 6.34 29.81 17.98
C ASP A 372 5.25 29.51 19.01
N MET A 373 5.56 28.66 19.98
CA MET A 373 4.66 28.43 21.12
C MET A 373 4.71 29.59 22.11
N GLU A 374 3.62 29.81 22.80
CA GLU A 374 3.58 30.72 23.94
C GLU A 374 4.58 30.28 25.01
N PRO A 375 5.22 31.22 25.72
CA PRO A 375 6.34 30.90 26.62
C PRO A 375 5.99 29.88 27.71
N GLU A 376 4.80 29.98 28.30
CA GLU A 376 4.32 29.09 29.38
C GLU A 376 4.08 27.66 28.85
N VAL A 377 3.47 27.53 27.68
CA VAL A 377 3.24 26.26 27.02
C VAL A 377 4.58 25.63 26.59
N ARG A 378 5.53 26.44 26.16
CA ARG A 378 6.88 26.03 25.81
C ARG A 378 7.63 25.43 27.01
N GLU A 379 7.60 26.12 28.14
CA GLU A 379 8.26 25.65 29.38
C GLU A 379 7.70 24.29 29.82
N GLU A 380 6.38 24.14 29.78
CA GLU A 380 5.74 22.87 30.13
C GLU A 380 6.08 21.77 29.12
N TYR A 381 6.07 22.08 27.83
CA TYR A 381 6.48 21.13 26.78
C TYR A 381 7.90 20.58 27.03
N GLU A 382 8.83 21.46 27.37
CA GLU A 382 10.24 21.10 27.67
C GLU A 382 10.34 20.30 28.98
N ARG A 383 9.52 20.63 29.99
CA ARG A 383 9.41 19.86 31.24
C ARG A 383 8.96 18.43 30.96
N VAL A 384 7.85 18.27 30.25
CA VAL A 384 7.28 16.96 29.86
C VAL A 384 8.29 16.17 29.05
N GLN A 385 8.92 16.80 28.07
CA GLN A 385 9.95 16.18 27.23
C GLN A 385 11.13 15.67 28.07
N THR A 386 11.61 16.48 29.02
CA THR A 386 12.77 16.14 29.87
C THR A 386 12.47 14.95 30.77
N ILE A 387 11.27 14.92 31.41
CA ILE A 387 10.85 13.80 32.27
C ILE A 387 10.80 12.51 31.47
N LEU A 388 10.15 12.55 30.32
CA LEU A 388 9.94 11.35 29.51
C LEU A 388 11.24 10.88 28.85
N LYS A 389 12.16 11.79 28.50
CA LYS A 389 13.51 11.45 28.02
C LYS A 389 14.29 10.64 29.05
N LYS A 390 14.26 11.03 30.32
CA LYS A 390 14.91 10.29 31.42
C LYS A 390 14.35 8.86 31.55
N VAL A 391 13.04 8.68 31.36
CA VAL A 391 12.44 7.33 31.41
C VAL A 391 12.83 6.48 30.21
N LEU A 392 12.98 7.08 29.02
CA LEU A 392 13.46 6.38 27.82
C LEU A 392 14.92 5.94 27.92
N GLU A 393 15.75 6.68 28.66
CA GLU A 393 17.15 6.37 28.95
C GLU A 393 17.30 5.29 30.04
N GLY A 394 16.25 5.00 30.79
CA GLY A 394 16.20 4.01 31.87
C GLY A 394 15.87 2.58 31.39
N ASP A 395 14.87 1.95 31.98
CA ASP A 395 14.49 0.57 31.65
C ASP A 395 13.97 0.45 30.20
N ARG A 396 14.67 -0.32 29.38
CA ARG A 396 14.35 -0.55 27.96
C ARG A 396 12.95 -1.14 27.74
N LYS A 397 12.46 -1.98 28.66
CA LYS A 397 11.12 -2.60 28.53
C LYS A 397 10.02 -1.58 28.79
N VAL A 398 10.23 -0.68 29.74
CA VAL A 398 9.33 0.44 30.02
C VAL A 398 9.35 1.41 28.85
N ALA A 399 10.54 1.81 28.41
CA ALA A 399 10.73 2.70 27.27
C ALA A 399 9.98 2.25 26.01
N GLN A 400 10.07 0.99 25.65
CA GLN A 400 9.36 0.44 24.47
C GLN A 400 7.83 0.55 24.58
N LYS A 401 7.28 0.37 25.79
CA LYS A 401 5.82 0.43 26.02
C LYS A 401 5.26 1.84 26.02
N ILE A 402 6.03 2.81 26.55
CA ILE A 402 5.58 4.21 26.65
C ILE A 402 5.92 5.03 25.40
N LEU A 403 6.80 4.56 24.53
CA LEU A 403 7.31 5.33 23.39
C LEU A 403 6.18 5.89 22.49
N SER A 404 5.16 5.10 22.22
CA SER A 404 4.02 5.54 21.40
C SER A 404 3.17 6.61 22.10
N ALA A 405 2.89 6.44 23.41
CA ALA A 405 2.15 7.44 24.20
C ALA A 405 2.93 8.75 24.28
N TYR A 406 4.23 8.65 24.49
CA TYR A 406 5.16 9.75 24.52
C TYR A 406 5.22 10.57 23.22
N LEU A 407 5.41 9.88 22.08
CA LEU A 407 5.45 10.54 20.77
C LEU A 407 4.13 11.24 20.46
N ASN A 408 3.00 10.58 20.78
CA ASN A 408 1.68 11.15 20.59
C ASN A 408 1.48 12.41 21.45
N LEU A 409 1.82 12.34 22.74
CA LEU A 409 1.69 13.50 23.64
C LEU A 409 2.50 14.69 23.14
N LEU A 410 3.79 14.53 22.84
CA LEU A 410 4.65 15.63 22.34
C LEU A 410 4.24 16.16 20.97
N THR A 411 3.48 15.41 20.21
CA THR A 411 2.95 15.88 18.91
C THR A 411 1.63 16.63 19.07
N ILE A 412 0.79 16.18 19.99
CA ILE A 412 -0.57 16.72 20.17
C ILE A 412 -0.58 17.92 21.12
N TYR A 413 0.22 17.88 22.20
CA TYR A 413 0.22 18.89 23.24
C TYR A 413 0.40 20.33 22.73
N PRO A 414 1.27 20.60 21.74
CA PRO A 414 1.38 21.95 21.16
C PRO A 414 0.10 22.46 20.50
N ASP A 415 -0.72 21.58 19.93
CA ASP A 415 -1.98 21.94 19.27
C ASP A 415 -3.16 22.01 20.28
N GLN A 416 -3.05 21.36 21.42
CA GLN A 416 -4.06 21.32 22.48
C GLN A 416 -3.36 21.24 23.84
N PRO A 417 -2.92 22.38 24.40
CA PRO A 417 -2.21 22.42 25.69
C PRO A 417 -3.14 22.34 26.88
N TYR A 418 -4.23 21.57 26.76
CA TYR A 418 -5.23 21.33 27.81
C TYR A 418 -5.81 19.91 27.70
N ASP A 419 -6.34 19.40 28.80
CA ASP A 419 -7.02 18.11 28.91
C ASP A 419 -6.25 16.91 28.32
N GLN A 420 -4.92 16.93 28.42
CA GLN A 420 -4.11 15.81 27.97
C GLN A 420 -4.04 14.72 29.05
N PRO A 421 -4.21 13.43 28.68
CA PRO A 421 -4.12 12.36 29.65
C PRO A 421 -2.70 12.19 30.18
N PRO A 422 -2.53 11.77 31.44
CA PRO A 422 -1.23 11.45 32.00
C PRO A 422 -0.59 10.27 31.28
N VAL A 423 0.73 10.26 31.17
CA VAL A 423 1.49 9.09 30.71
C VAL A 423 1.72 8.16 31.90
N ILE A 424 1.14 6.97 31.85
CA ILE A 424 1.14 6.00 32.94
C ILE A 424 2.29 5.01 32.79
N HIS A 425 2.95 4.71 33.90
CA HIS A 425 4.01 3.70 33.96
C HIS A 425 3.42 2.30 33.76
N PRO A 426 3.88 1.53 32.74
CA PRO A 426 3.22 0.31 32.30
C PRO A 426 3.32 -0.88 33.28
N LEU A 427 4.13 -0.77 34.34
CA LEU A 427 4.33 -1.82 35.34
C LEU A 427 3.72 -1.43 36.70
N THR A 428 3.86 -0.17 37.13
CA THR A 428 3.36 0.30 38.44
C THR A 428 1.97 0.88 38.39
N GLY A 429 1.50 1.35 37.21
CA GLY A 429 0.23 2.04 37.06
C GLY A 429 0.25 3.50 37.55
N GLU A 430 1.38 3.99 38.04
CA GLU A 430 1.54 5.37 38.49
C GLU A 430 1.77 6.35 37.32
N PRO A 431 1.34 7.60 37.41
CA PRO A 431 1.63 8.61 36.39
C PRO A 431 3.13 8.94 36.36
N ILE A 432 3.75 8.80 35.19
CA ILE A 432 5.13 9.25 34.93
C ILE A 432 5.16 10.76 34.81
N VAL A 433 4.22 11.30 34.05
CA VAL A 433 4.04 12.73 33.86
C VAL A 433 2.57 13.04 33.62
N GLU A 434 2.10 14.09 34.25
CA GLU A 434 0.79 14.69 34.04
C GLU A 434 1.03 16.07 33.45
N PRO A 435 0.62 16.29 32.18
CA PRO A 435 0.80 17.59 31.52
C PRO A 435 -0.12 18.63 32.17
N ARG A 436 0.41 19.84 32.41
CA ARG A 436 -0.40 20.96 32.88
C ARG A 436 -1.28 21.46 31.75
N SER A 437 -2.49 21.90 32.11
CA SER A 437 -3.38 22.63 31.20
C SER A 437 -3.17 24.12 31.39
N PHE A 438 -2.89 24.84 30.31
CA PHE A 438 -2.71 26.29 30.30
C PHE A 438 -3.89 27.00 29.65
N ASP A 439 -4.48 26.34 28.67
CA ASP A 439 -5.54 26.87 27.84
C ASP A 439 -6.83 26.06 28.04
N ASP A 440 -7.88 26.53 27.41
CA ASP A 440 -9.14 25.84 27.24
C ASP A 440 -9.56 25.83 25.78
N PHE A 441 -10.76 25.33 25.52
CA PHE A 441 -11.31 25.28 24.17
C PHE A 441 -11.49 26.67 23.53
N ASP A 442 -11.68 27.72 24.31
CA ASP A 442 -11.95 29.07 23.82
C ASP A 442 -10.68 29.90 23.60
N THR A 443 -9.55 29.48 24.15
CA THR A 443 -8.26 30.14 23.98
C THR A 443 -7.74 29.92 22.55
N ILE A 444 -7.43 31.00 21.82
CA ILE A 444 -6.91 30.95 20.46
C ILE A 444 -5.40 31.00 20.53
N GLY A 445 -4.74 29.93 20.07
CA GLY A 445 -3.29 29.87 20.01
C GLY A 445 -2.70 30.48 18.71
N GLU A 446 -1.39 30.60 18.71
CA GLU A 446 -0.65 31.21 17.57
C GLU A 446 -0.85 30.45 16.24
N LYS A 447 -1.04 29.13 16.30
CA LYS A 447 -1.26 28.30 15.11
C LYS A 447 -2.67 28.50 14.53
N GLU A 448 -3.67 28.67 15.37
CA GLU A 448 -5.02 29.05 14.99
C GLU A 448 -5.06 30.44 14.37
N THR A 449 -4.34 31.38 14.96
CA THR A 449 -4.20 32.74 14.44
C THR A 449 -3.55 32.74 13.07
N ALA A 450 -2.42 32.07 12.89
CA ALA A 450 -1.76 31.90 11.58
C ALA A 450 -2.67 31.23 10.54
N THR A 451 -3.48 30.25 10.97
CA THR A 451 -4.46 29.59 10.08
C THR A 451 -5.54 30.56 9.64
N LEU A 452 -6.10 31.34 10.56
CA LEU A 452 -7.14 32.33 10.28
C LEU A 452 -6.63 33.40 9.31
N ASP A 453 -5.41 33.88 9.47
CA ASP A 453 -4.79 34.90 8.60
C ASP A 453 -4.60 34.37 7.17
N ILE A 454 -4.16 33.11 7.03
CA ILE A 454 -4.07 32.48 5.71
C ILE A 454 -5.46 32.37 5.08
N VAL A 455 -6.44 31.86 5.85
CA VAL A 455 -7.82 31.68 5.37
C VAL A 455 -8.44 33.00 4.93
N LYS A 456 -8.34 34.07 5.75
CA LYS A 456 -8.88 35.40 5.41
C LYS A 456 -8.31 35.91 4.08
N ARG A 457 -6.99 35.92 3.98
CA ARG A 457 -6.29 36.39 2.77
C ARG A 457 -6.71 35.61 1.53
N LYS A 458 -6.91 34.30 1.65
CA LYS A 458 -7.27 33.44 0.53
C LYS A 458 -8.74 33.55 0.13
N ILE A 459 -9.64 33.74 1.09
CA ILE A 459 -11.06 34.02 0.81
C ILE A 459 -11.24 35.37 0.18
N GLU A 460 -10.54 36.43 0.62
CA GLU A 460 -10.52 37.74 -0.02
C GLU A 460 -10.05 37.68 -1.47
N ALA A 461 -9.13 36.74 -1.79
CA ALA A 461 -8.72 36.47 -3.17
C ALA A 461 -9.73 35.60 -3.96
N GLY A 462 -10.88 35.26 -3.38
CA GLY A 462 -11.93 34.44 -4.02
C GLY A 462 -11.61 32.92 -4.03
N GLU A 463 -10.60 32.48 -3.31
CA GLU A 463 -10.21 31.07 -3.24
C GLU A 463 -11.01 30.33 -2.16
N LYS A 464 -11.12 28.99 -2.31
CA LYS A 464 -11.67 28.11 -1.29
C LYS A 464 -10.55 27.35 -0.59
N VAL A 465 -10.71 27.14 0.72
CA VAL A 465 -9.67 26.56 1.57
C VAL A 465 -10.09 25.19 2.10
N LEU A 466 -9.14 24.25 2.10
CA LEU A 466 -9.30 22.92 2.70
C LEU A 466 -8.33 22.80 3.87
N ILE A 467 -8.86 22.59 5.08
CA ILE A 467 -8.06 22.42 6.29
C ILE A 467 -8.03 20.97 6.71
N TYR A 468 -6.83 20.42 6.84
CA TYR A 468 -6.60 19.07 7.31
C TYR A 468 -6.17 19.04 8.77
N THR A 469 -6.85 18.21 9.56
CA THR A 469 -6.49 17.90 10.94
C THR A 469 -6.34 16.39 11.09
N SER A 470 -5.18 15.94 11.52
CA SER A 470 -4.89 14.49 11.61
C SER A 470 -5.42 13.86 12.91
N TRP A 471 -5.58 14.63 13.96
CA TRP A 471 -5.98 14.15 15.28
C TRP A 471 -7.48 14.27 15.48
N VAL A 472 -8.21 13.17 15.33
CA VAL A 472 -9.69 13.15 15.42
C VAL A 472 -10.21 13.26 16.86
N ARG A 473 -9.38 12.92 17.84
CA ARG A 473 -9.75 12.94 19.26
C ARG A 473 -9.50 14.29 19.94
N THR A 474 -8.91 15.22 19.21
CA THR A 474 -8.69 16.60 19.67
C THR A 474 -9.88 17.49 19.29
N ASP A 475 -10.07 18.56 20.00
CA ASP A 475 -11.11 19.55 19.70
C ASP A 475 -10.74 20.50 18.53
N SER A 476 -9.57 20.32 17.92
CA SER A 476 -9.03 21.21 16.87
C SER A 476 -10.02 21.50 15.73
N GLN A 477 -10.80 20.50 15.27
CA GLN A 477 -11.81 20.74 14.21
C GLN A 477 -12.93 21.66 14.65
N LYS A 478 -13.45 21.45 15.87
CA LYS A 478 -14.55 22.27 16.42
C LYS A 478 -14.07 23.66 16.75
N LYS A 479 -12.85 23.78 17.31
CA LYS A 479 -12.20 25.06 17.64
C LYS A 479 -12.00 25.90 16.37
N LEU A 480 -11.44 25.32 15.32
CA LEU A 480 -11.30 25.96 14.02
C LEU A 480 -12.65 26.37 13.41
N LEU A 481 -13.66 25.49 13.48
CA LEU A 481 -15.00 25.81 13.00
C LEU A 481 -15.60 27.02 13.73
N LYS A 482 -15.49 27.06 15.07
CA LYS A 482 -15.96 28.17 15.90
C LYS A 482 -15.23 29.46 15.50
N LEU A 483 -13.91 29.43 15.47
CA LEU A 483 -13.06 30.58 15.12
C LEU A 483 -13.42 31.16 13.74
N LEU A 484 -13.56 30.31 12.72
CA LEU A 484 -13.93 30.74 11.39
C LEU A 484 -15.35 31.32 11.34
N SER A 485 -16.31 30.69 12.01
CA SER A 485 -17.70 31.18 12.07
C SER A 485 -17.82 32.53 12.78
N GLU A 486 -17.09 32.77 13.87
CA GLU A 486 -17.02 34.06 14.58
C GLU A 486 -16.42 35.17 13.71
N ASN A 487 -15.58 34.80 12.73
CA ASN A 487 -15.01 35.73 11.75
C ASN A 487 -15.83 35.83 10.44
N GLY A 488 -17.08 35.32 10.43
CA GLY A 488 -18.01 35.45 9.29
C GLY A 488 -17.65 34.52 8.11
N ILE A 489 -16.81 33.50 8.33
CA ILE A 489 -16.37 32.56 7.28
C ILE A 489 -17.23 31.29 7.35
N HIS A 490 -17.88 30.96 6.22
CA HIS A 490 -18.70 29.74 6.14
C HIS A 490 -17.84 28.50 6.01
N ALA A 491 -17.63 27.81 7.13
CA ALA A 491 -16.86 26.57 7.23
C ALA A 491 -17.75 25.36 7.59
N GLU A 492 -17.36 24.18 7.11
CA GLU A 492 -18.06 22.91 7.40
C GLU A 492 -17.06 21.81 7.75
N ILE A 493 -17.45 20.91 8.66
CA ILE A 493 -16.66 19.73 9.03
C ILE A 493 -17.21 18.50 8.31
N MET A 494 -16.37 17.81 7.53
CA MET A 494 -16.67 16.49 7.01
C MET A 494 -16.07 15.43 7.95
N SER A 495 -16.91 14.69 8.64
CA SER A 495 -16.54 13.64 9.57
C SER A 495 -16.73 12.24 8.99
N GLU A 496 -16.26 11.21 9.70
CA GLU A 496 -16.45 9.79 9.37
C GLU A 496 -17.92 9.35 9.27
N LYS A 497 -18.85 10.12 9.84
CA LYS A 497 -20.30 9.87 9.74
C LYS A 497 -20.82 9.97 8.31
N VAL A 498 -20.14 10.74 7.45
CA VAL A 498 -20.45 10.79 6.02
C VAL A 498 -19.95 9.50 5.37
N LYS A 499 -20.89 8.70 4.87
CA LYS A 499 -20.57 7.45 4.17
C LYS A 499 -19.61 7.69 3.01
N THR A 500 -18.66 6.80 2.84
CA THR A 500 -17.57 6.95 1.86
C THR A 500 -18.07 7.19 0.43
N ASP A 501 -19.14 6.50 0.03
CA ASP A 501 -19.77 6.63 -1.30
C ASP A 501 -20.60 7.90 -1.50
N ALA A 502 -20.90 8.62 -0.43
CA ALA A 502 -21.68 9.88 -0.44
C ALA A 502 -20.82 11.15 -0.26
N ARG A 503 -19.51 11.00 0.00
CA ARG A 503 -18.63 12.14 0.33
C ARG A 503 -18.51 13.15 -0.81
N GLU A 504 -18.38 12.69 -2.05
CA GLU A 504 -18.27 13.57 -3.22
C GLU A 504 -19.54 14.42 -3.39
N GLU A 505 -20.71 13.76 -3.33
CA GLU A 505 -22.01 14.43 -3.41
C GLU A 505 -22.21 15.41 -2.24
N TRP A 506 -21.80 15.01 -1.03
CA TRP A 506 -21.86 15.84 0.16
C TRP A 506 -21.05 17.14 -0.02
N VAL A 507 -19.81 17.03 -0.51
CA VAL A 507 -18.95 18.21 -0.77
C VAL A 507 -19.57 19.12 -1.82
N GLN A 508 -20.05 18.57 -2.94
CA GLN A 508 -20.68 19.37 -4.02
C GLN A 508 -21.92 20.11 -3.52
N LYS A 509 -22.76 19.46 -2.71
CA LYS A 509 -23.94 20.10 -2.12
C LYS A 509 -23.57 21.26 -1.20
N ARG A 510 -22.52 21.11 -0.38
CA ARG A 510 -22.05 22.17 0.54
C ARG A 510 -21.39 23.33 -0.22
N LEU A 511 -20.62 23.03 -1.26
CA LEU A 511 -20.06 24.06 -2.15
C LEU A 511 -21.15 24.88 -2.82
N SER A 512 -22.23 24.23 -3.28
CA SER A 512 -23.39 24.92 -3.86
C SER A 512 -24.17 25.76 -2.82
N ALA A 513 -24.09 25.41 -1.54
CA ALA A 513 -24.65 26.18 -0.43
C ALA A 513 -23.76 27.31 0.07
N GLY A 514 -22.63 27.57 -0.60
CA GLY A 514 -21.72 28.69 -0.29
C GLY A 514 -20.59 28.38 0.68
N MET A 515 -20.26 27.11 0.93
CA MET A 515 -19.13 26.72 1.77
C MET A 515 -17.83 27.29 1.20
N GLN A 516 -17.07 28.00 2.04
CA GLN A 516 -15.78 28.61 1.72
C GLN A 516 -14.62 27.76 2.24
N VAL A 517 -14.79 27.12 3.41
CA VAL A 517 -13.78 26.31 4.07
C VAL A 517 -14.31 24.91 4.39
N LEU A 518 -13.57 23.89 3.98
CA LEU A 518 -13.82 22.52 4.38
C LEU A 518 -12.77 22.07 5.41
N ILE A 519 -13.21 21.58 6.57
CA ILE A 519 -12.34 21.01 7.59
C ILE A 519 -12.53 19.49 7.59
N THR A 520 -11.46 18.71 7.50
CA THR A 520 -11.58 17.25 7.50
C THR A 520 -10.30 16.55 7.91
N ASN A 521 -10.40 15.23 8.16
CA ASN A 521 -9.22 14.39 8.34
C ASN A 521 -8.68 13.95 6.96
N PRO A 522 -7.37 14.03 6.71
CA PRO A 522 -6.78 13.64 5.44
C PRO A 522 -7.10 12.19 5.02
N THR A 523 -7.28 11.26 5.98
CA THR A 523 -7.64 9.86 5.67
C THR A 523 -9.04 9.71 5.09
N LEU A 524 -9.93 10.66 5.30
CA LEU A 524 -11.29 10.63 4.73
C LEU A 524 -11.30 10.99 3.25
N VAL A 525 -10.28 11.68 2.77
CA VAL A 525 -10.18 12.20 1.41
C VAL A 525 -8.98 11.67 0.61
N GLU A 526 -8.13 10.84 1.23
CA GLU A 526 -6.91 10.32 0.59
C GLU A 526 -7.18 9.51 -0.67
N THR A 527 -8.39 8.94 -0.79
CA THR A 527 -8.76 8.12 -1.94
C THR A 527 -10.06 8.57 -2.61
N GLY A 528 -10.05 8.71 -3.93
CA GLY A 528 -11.25 8.77 -4.78
C GLY A 528 -12.02 10.08 -4.87
N LEU A 529 -11.75 11.09 -4.04
CA LEU A 529 -12.44 12.38 -4.08
C LEU A 529 -11.73 13.38 -5.00
N ASP A 530 -12.49 14.11 -5.79
CA ASP A 530 -12.00 15.23 -6.57
C ASP A 530 -12.32 16.54 -5.82
N LEU A 531 -11.27 17.24 -5.37
CA LEU A 531 -11.36 18.44 -4.53
C LEU A 531 -10.77 19.67 -5.24
N ASN A 532 -10.90 19.70 -6.57
CA ASN A 532 -10.35 20.74 -7.45
C ASN A 532 -10.91 22.16 -7.22
N ALA A 533 -12.01 22.28 -6.48
CA ALA A 533 -12.56 23.56 -6.06
C ALA A 533 -11.74 24.26 -4.96
N PHE A 534 -10.90 23.50 -4.23
CA PHE A 534 -10.07 24.04 -3.16
C PHE A 534 -8.64 24.21 -3.67
N THR A 535 -8.21 25.45 -3.84
CA THR A 535 -6.89 25.79 -4.39
C THR A 535 -5.84 26.02 -3.31
N THR A 536 -6.31 26.24 -2.09
CA THR A 536 -5.47 26.37 -0.90
C THR A 536 -5.76 25.24 0.09
N LEU A 537 -4.71 24.52 0.47
CA LEU A 537 -4.76 23.46 1.44
C LEU A 537 -3.93 23.84 2.67
N ILE A 538 -4.44 23.58 3.86
CA ILE A 538 -3.75 23.85 5.12
C ILE A 538 -3.68 22.58 5.93
N PHE A 539 -2.49 22.05 6.17
CA PHE A 539 -2.26 21.01 7.16
C PHE A 539 -2.05 21.66 8.53
N PHE A 540 -3.13 21.80 9.28
CA PHE A 540 -3.10 22.33 10.64
C PHE A 540 -2.37 21.38 11.58
N SER A 541 -2.67 20.07 11.48
CA SER A 541 -1.90 19.01 12.14
C SER A 541 -1.59 17.89 11.15
N MET A 542 -0.38 17.34 11.23
CA MET A 542 0.07 16.28 10.36
C MET A 542 0.22 14.96 11.07
N GLY A 543 -0.21 13.88 10.41
CA GLY A 543 0.10 12.52 10.82
C GLY A 543 1.44 12.06 10.23
N TYR A 544 1.94 10.93 10.73
CA TYR A 544 3.24 10.35 10.32
C TYR A 544 3.19 9.52 9.02
N LYS A 545 2.04 9.44 8.35
CA LYS A 545 1.87 8.66 7.12
C LYS A 545 2.14 9.52 5.90
N LEU A 546 3.35 9.39 5.35
CA LEU A 546 3.76 10.07 4.13
C LEU A 546 2.76 9.92 2.98
N PHE A 547 2.26 8.72 2.82
CA PHE A 547 1.33 8.36 1.75
C PHE A 547 0.03 9.16 1.83
N THR A 548 -0.59 9.21 3.02
CA THR A 548 -1.81 9.99 3.27
C THR A 548 -1.57 11.48 3.02
N LEU A 549 -0.44 12.01 3.48
CA LEU A 549 -0.08 13.41 3.26
C LEU A 549 0.00 13.71 1.75
N ARG A 550 0.76 12.91 1.01
CA ARG A 550 0.99 13.13 -0.42
C ARG A 550 -0.28 12.98 -1.25
N GLN A 551 -1.10 11.99 -0.94
CA GLN A 551 -2.38 11.83 -1.60
C GLN A 551 -3.34 12.97 -1.28
N ALA A 552 -3.44 13.38 -0.02
CA ALA A 552 -4.29 14.48 0.39
C ALA A 552 -3.84 15.82 -0.20
N SER A 553 -2.53 16.12 -0.19
CA SER A 553 -2.00 17.38 -0.73
C SER A 553 -2.22 17.54 -2.23
N ARG A 554 -2.26 16.43 -2.99
CA ARG A 554 -2.44 16.45 -4.45
C ARG A 554 -3.88 16.27 -4.91
N ARG A 555 -4.87 16.25 -4.00
CA ARG A 555 -6.29 16.10 -4.37
C ARG A 555 -6.85 17.30 -5.15
N SER A 556 -6.36 18.46 -4.85
CA SER A 556 -6.75 19.71 -5.53
C SER A 556 -5.89 19.98 -6.77
N TRP A 557 -4.74 19.36 -6.87
CA TRP A 557 -3.82 19.53 -8.00
C TRP A 557 -4.21 18.61 -9.16
N ARG A 558 -5.04 19.14 -10.06
CA ARG A 558 -5.63 18.42 -11.19
C ARG A 558 -5.59 19.27 -12.45
N ILE A 559 -5.60 18.64 -13.62
CA ILE A 559 -5.63 19.29 -14.93
C ILE A 559 -6.84 20.22 -15.09
N ASN A 560 -7.95 19.91 -14.42
CA ASN A 560 -9.17 20.71 -14.44
C ASN A 560 -9.31 21.69 -13.27
N ALA A 561 -8.24 21.96 -12.54
CA ALA A 561 -8.26 23.00 -11.52
C ALA A 561 -8.51 24.36 -12.17
N THR A 562 -9.43 25.13 -11.60
CA THR A 562 -9.84 26.44 -12.13
C THR A 562 -8.82 27.54 -11.82
N ALA A 563 -7.94 27.31 -10.85
CA ALA A 563 -6.93 28.27 -10.44
C ALA A 563 -5.56 27.95 -11.07
N PRO A 564 -4.75 28.99 -11.35
CA PRO A 564 -3.42 28.82 -11.93
C PRO A 564 -2.40 28.19 -10.98
N LYS A 565 -2.69 28.19 -9.67
CA LYS A 565 -1.77 27.71 -8.63
C LYS A 565 -2.53 26.97 -7.52
N VAL A 566 -1.92 25.91 -6.97
CA VAL A 566 -2.35 25.23 -5.76
C VAL A 566 -1.26 25.40 -4.70
N GLU A 567 -1.62 25.89 -3.55
CA GLU A 567 -0.71 26.12 -2.43
C GLU A 567 -1.08 25.22 -1.26
N VAL A 568 -0.06 24.58 -0.68
CA VAL A 568 -0.20 23.65 0.45
C VAL A 568 0.60 24.20 1.63
N TYR A 569 -0.08 24.74 2.59
CA TYR A 569 0.52 25.26 3.83
C TYR A 569 0.63 24.16 4.86
N MET A 570 1.81 24.00 5.44
CA MET A 570 2.09 22.97 6.47
C MET A 570 2.54 23.67 7.75
N LEU A 571 1.64 23.74 8.74
CA LEU A 571 1.91 24.45 9.98
C LEU A 571 2.52 23.50 11.02
N TYR A 572 3.55 23.97 11.71
CA TYR A 572 4.19 23.25 12.81
C TYR A 572 4.78 24.21 13.83
N TYR A 573 4.81 23.76 15.09
CA TYR A 573 5.50 24.51 16.13
C TYR A 573 7.01 24.29 16.09
N ARG A 574 7.76 25.38 16.19
CA ARG A 574 9.22 25.40 16.17
C ARG A 574 9.79 24.66 17.39
N ASP A 575 10.90 23.96 17.21
CA ASP A 575 11.61 23.20 18.23
C ASP A 575 10.77 22.15 18.97
N THR A 576 9.86 21.47 18.23
CA THR A 576 9.00 20.43 18.74
C THR A 576 9.11 19.14 17.94
N MET A 577 8.40 18.11 18.42
CA MET A 577 8.23 16.86 17.66
C MET A 577 7.50 17.05 16.33
N GLN A 578 6.67 18.12 16.19
CA GLN A 578 6.06 18.47 14.92
C GLN A 578 7.11 18.90 13.89
N GLN A 579 8.09 19.72 14.29
CA GLN A 579 9.20 20.10 13.39
C GLN A 579 10.01 18.89 12.96
N LYS A 580 10.31 17.96 13.88
CA LYS A 580 11.04 16.73 13.54
C LYS A 580 10.25 15.82 12.59
N ALA A 581 8.96 15.69 12.83
CA ALA A 581 8.06 14.97 11.92
C ALA A 581 8.08 15.61 10.53
N MET A 582 8.05 16.93 10.44
CA MET A 582 8.14 17.68 9.18
C MET A 582 9.45 17.39 8.43
N LYS A 583 10.59 17.43 9.12
CA LYS A 583 11.91 17.13 8.53
C LYS A 583 11.98 15.70 7.99
N LEU A 584 11.51 14.73 8.77
CA LEU A 584 11.44 13.33 8.35
C LEU A 584 10.52 13.13 7.15
N MET A 585 9.40 13.85 7.10
CA MET A 585 8.48 13.81 5.97
C MET A 585 9.12 14.40 4.72
N ALA A 586 9.82 15.53 4.83
CA ALA A 586 10.55 16.14 3.71
C ALA A 586 11.61 15.18 3.14
N SER A 587 12.39 14.53 4.00
CA SER A 587 13.38 13.53 3.58
C SER A 587 12.75 12.34 2.87
N LYS A 588 11.61 11.83 3.38
CA LYS A 588 10.85 10.73 2.74
C LYS A 588 10.22 11.12 1.41
N LEU A 589 9.75 12.37 1.29
CA LEU A 589 9.23 12.91 0.03
C LEU A 589 10.32 12.98 -1.03
N ALA A 590 11.53 13.39 -0.66
CA ALA A 590 12.68 13.40 -1.57
C ALA A 590 13.02 11.99 -2.08
N VAL A 591 13.06 10.99 -1.18
CA VAL A 591 13.28 9.58 -1.56
C VAL A 591 12.17 9.03 -2.47
N ALA A 592 10.90 9.34 -2.15
CA ALA A 592 9.77 8.89 -2.97
C ALA A 592 9.82 9.50 -4.39
N GLY A 593 10.23 10.76 -4.52
CA GLY A 593 10.42 11.43 -5.81
C GLY A 593 11.45 10.74 -6.70
N LEU A 594 12.52 10.20 -6.12
CA LEU A 594 13.53 9.43 -6.86
C LEU A 594 13.01 8.13 -7.43
N ILE A 595 12.24 7.39 -6.64
CA ILE A 595 11.68 6.10 -7.06
C ILE A 595 10.63 6.30 -8.17
N GLU A 596 10.01 7.48 -8.21
CA GLU A 596 9.04 7.88 -9.23
C GLU A 596 9.67 8.44 -10.53
N GLY A 597 10.99 8.38 -10.65
CA GLY A 597 11.72 8.75 -11.87
C GLY A 597 12.39 10.13 -11.83
N ASN A 598 12.23 10.88 -10.75
CA ASN A 598 12.97 12.13 -10.53
C ASN A 598 14.33 11.81 -9.88
N PHE A 599 15.27 11.33 -10.68
CA PHE A 599 16.63 11.03 -10.22
C PHE A 599 17.38 12.32 -9.92
N SER A 600 17.48 12.71 -8.64
CA SER A 600 18.39 13.74 -8.17
C SER A 600 19.53 13.12 -7.35
N ASP A 601 20.73 13.70 -7.43
CA ASP A 601 21.89 13.21 -6.68
C ASP A 601 21.67 13.27 -5.15
N GLU A 602 20.84 14.20 -4.70
CA GLU A 602 20.47 14.38 -3.29
C GLU A 602 19.55 13.29 -2.76
N GLY A 603 18.72 12.72 -3.60
CA GLY A 603 17.85 11.64 -3.20
C GLY A 603 18.56 10.29 -3.09
N LEU A 604 19.63 10.05 -3.84
CA LEU A 604 20.48 8.88 -3.68
C LEU A 604 21.23 8.90 -2.33
N SER A 605 21.66 10.08 -1.85
CA SER A 605 22.25 10.22 -0.52
C SER A 605 21.20 10.11 0.60
N ALA A 606 19.97 10.58 0.39
CA ALA A 606 18.86 10.43 1.35
C ALA A 606 18.40 8.97 1.50
N MET A 607 18.62 8.10 0.50
CA MET A 607 18.32 6.66 0.62
C MET A 607 19.23 5.94 1.63
N SER A 608 20.43 6.47 1.88
CA SER A 608 21.38 5.88 2.83
C SER A 608 21.02 6.16 4.30
N ASP A 609 20.25 7.22 4.58
CA ASP A 609 20.02 7.71 5.94
C ASP A 609 18.62 7.41 6.52
N VAL A 610 17.74 6.72 5.77
CA VAL A 610 16.34 6.53 6.19
C VAL A 610 16.18 5.33 7.12
N GLN A 611 16.22 5.57 8.41
CA GLN A 611 15.76 4.63 9.45
C GLN A 611 14.22 4.67 9.62
N ASP A 612 13.65 3.63 10.26
CA ASP A 612 12.22 3.63 10.64
C ASP A 612 11.86 4.89 11.43
N MET A 613 10.78 5.58 11.03
CA MET A 613 10.40 6.89 11.56
C MET A 613 10.31 6.91 13.09
N THR A 614 9.71 5.88 13.69
CA THR A 614 9.55 5.81 15.15
C THR A 614 10.90 5.65 15.86
N SER A 615 11.78 4.83 15.28
CA SER A 615 13.13 4.61 15.84
C SER A 615 14.04 5.80 15.60
N GLN A 616 13.92 6.47 14.46
CA GLN A 616 14.67 7.68 14.17
C GLN A 616 14.19 8.85 15.03
N MET A 617 12.88 9.02 15.19
CA MET A 617 12.33 10.00 16.14
C MET A 617 12.76 9.70 17.57
N ALA A 618 12.84 8.44 17.98
CA ALA A 618 13.35 8.07 19.30
C ALA A 618 14.85 8.40 19.46
N LYS A 619 15.67 8.13 18.44
CA LYS A 619 17.09 8.48 18.44
C LYS A 619 17.32 9.99 18.47
N GLU A 620 16.59 10.74 17.66
CA GLU A 620 16.69 12.21 17.63
C GLU A 620 16.17 12.84 18.92
N LEU A 621 15.21 12.22 19.58
CA LEU A 621 14.76 12.58 20.93
C LEU A 621 15.89 12.46 21.95
N MET A 622 16.68 11.38 21.87
CA MET A 622 17.83 11.17 22.78
C MET A 622 18.96 12.15 22.51
N LEU A 623 19.14 12.61 21.26
CA LEU A 623 20.19 13.54 20.84
C LEU A 623 19.87 15.03 21.08
N GLY A 624 18.61 15.36 21.42
CA GLY A 624 18.14 16.74 21.61
C GLY A 624 17.61 17.41 20.34
N ILE A 625 16.67 18.36 20.52
CA ILE A 625 16.02 19.05 19.41
C ILE A 625 16.72 20.39 19.17
N LYS A 626 17.57 20.47 18.17
CA LYS A 626 18.02 21.77 17.63
C LYS A 626 18.24 21.59 16.12
N ASP A 627 17.20 21.82 15.34
CA ASP A 627 17.27 21.76 13.89
C ASP A 627 16.99 23.14 13.27
N ASN A 628 17.72 23.45 12.22
CA ASN A 628 17.61 24.75 11.53
C ASN A 628 16.34 24.78 10.68
N VAL A 629 15.48 25.77 10.88
CA VAL A 629 14.21 25.96 10.13
C VAL A 629 14.47 26.19 8.63
N GLU A 630 15.62 26.78 8.31
CA GLU A 630 15.99 27.08 6.91
C GLU A 630 16.14 25.82 6.06
N ASP A 631 16.61 24.72 6.61
CA ASP A 631 16.77 23.44 5.88
C ASP A 631 15.44 22.84 5.42
N ILE A 632 14.38 22.96 6.23
CA ILE A 632 13.06 22.45 5.88
C ILE A 632 12.46 23.24 4.72
N SER A 633 12.50 24.57 4.81
CA SER A 633 11.99 25.44 3.75
C SER A 633 12.75 25.30 2.43
N ALA A 634 14.07 25.13 2.49
CA ALA A 634 14.88 24.89 1.30
C ALA A 634 14.53 23.55 0.62
N THR A 635 14.29 22.50 1.40
CA THR A 635 13.90 21.18 0.89
C THR A 635 12.55 21.24 0.20
N PHE A 636 11.56 21.90 0.79
CA PHE A 636 10.22 22.02 0.17
C PHE A 636 10.22 22.93 -1.05
N LYS A 637 11.00 24.02 -1.07
CA LYS A 637 11.17 24.87 -2.26
C LYS A 637 11.72 24.12 -3.46
N LYS A 638 12.64 23.18 -3.24
CA LYS A 638 13.18 22.33 -4.31
C LYS A 638 12.14 21.37 -4.90
N MET A 639 11.05 21.09 -4.17
CA MET A 639 9.95 20.21 -4.61
C MET A 639 8.81 20.99 -5.28
N ALA A 640 8.89 22.33 -5.33
CA ALA A 640 7.89 23.13 -6.00
C ALA A 640 7.88 22.84 -7.51
N ILE A 641 6.69 22.62 -8.06
CA ILE A 641 6.50 22.39 -9.49
C ILE A 641 5.99 23.70 -10.08
N ILE A 642 6.91 24.45 -10.67
CA ILE A 642 6.62 25.73 -11.32
C ILE A 642 6.79 25.51 -12.81
N ASN A 643 5.75 25.83 -13.60
CA ASN A 643 5.81 25.72 -15.04
C ASN A 643 6.50 26.99 -15.62
N PRO A 644 7.75 26.89 -16.12
CA PRO A 644 8.51 28.07 -16.56
C PRO A 644 7.91 28.78 -17.79
N GLU A 645 7.00 28.16 -18.54
CA GLU A 645 6.39 28.74 -19.72
C GLU A 645 5.17 29.63 -19.38
N ARG A 646 4.50 29.42 -18.23
CA ARG A 646 3.39 30.30 -17.78
C ARG A 646 3.85 31.68 -17.33
N SER A 647 5.09 31.81 -16.88
CA SER A 647 5.68 33.08 -16.44
C SER A 647 5.95 34.06 -17.61
N ARG A 648 5.78 33.62 -18.86
CA ARG A 648 6.06 34.44 -20.07
C ARG A 648 4.83 34.87 -20.87
N GLU A 649 3.62 34.43 -20.53
CA GLU A 649 2.42 34.79 -21.30
C GLU A 649 1.53 35.78 -20.56
N VAL A 650 1.91 37.06 -20.62
CA VAL A 650 0.95 38.16 -20.61
C VAL A 650 1.14 38.94 -21.92
N ILE A 651 0.67 38.41 -23.03
CA ILE A 651 0.31 39.16 -24.26
C ILE A 651 -0.70 38.29 -25.06
N PRO A 652 -1.90 38.78 -25.39
CA PRO A 652 -2.84 38.00 -26.19
C PRO A 652 -2.52 38.13 -27.68
N GLN A 653 -2.09 37.04 -28.31
CA GLN A 653 -2.16 36.92 -29.77
C GLN A 653 -3.09 35.77 -30.15
N LYS A 654 -4.14 36.10 -30.89
CA LYS A 654 -4.97 35.18 -31.65
C LYS A 654 -4.15 34.56 -32.78
N SER A 655 -4.09 33.23 -32.84
CA SER A 655 -3.79 32.49 -34.06
C SER A 655 -4.48 31.14 -34.04
N GLU A 656 -4.93 30.72 -35.20
CA GLU A 656 -5.68 29.48 -35.50
C GLU A 656 -4.97 28.18 -35.12
N PRO A 657 -5.73 27.10 -34.88
CA PRO A 657 -5.14 25.85 -34.35
C PRO A 657 -4.55 24.99 -35.48
N ASP A 658 -3.25 24.78 -35.45
CA ASP A 658 -2.60 23.67 -36.14
C ASP A 658 -2.75 22.37 -35.37
N ALA A 659 -3.03 21.27 -36.07
CA ALA A 659 -3.24 19.96 -35.50
C ALA A 659 -1.96 19.42 -34.82
N PRO A 660 -2.05 18.83 -33.60
CA PRO A 660 -0.88 18.35 -32.89
C PRO A 660 -0.34 17.06 -33.50
N LYS A 661 0.93 17.09 -33.92
CA LYS A 661 1.73 15.89 -34.20
C LYS A 661 2.08 15.23 -32.86
N VAL A 662 1.57 14.04 -32.63
CA VAL A 662 1.98 13.21 -31.49
C VAL A 662 3.40 12.70 -31.72
N ILE A 663 4.36 13.31 -31.06
CA ILE A 663 5.72 12.77 -30.96
C ILE A 663 5.74 11.85 -29.73
N ILE A 664 5.75 10.55 -29.98
CA ILE A 664 6.08 9.55 -28.93
C ILE A 664 7.56 9.71 -28.65
N SER A 665 7.92 10.54 -27.68
CA SER A 665 9.29 10.59 -27.18
C SER A 665 9.54 9.35 -26.33
N GLN A 666 10.51 8.53 -26.74
CA GLN A 666 11.06 7.51 -25.85
C GLN A 666 11.60 8.20 -24.59
N PRO A 667 11.44 7.60 -23.40
CA PRO A 667 11.95 8.18 -22.16
C PRO A 667 13.45 8.39 -22.29
N ARG A 668 13.88 9.63 -22.30
CA ARG A 668 15.30 9.98 -22.30
C ARG A 668 15.83 9.73 -20.88
N LEU A 669 16.51 8.61 -20.71
CA LEU A 669 17.43 8.44 -19.59
C LEU A 669 18.50 9.54 -19.72
N ASN A 670 18.55 10.47 -18.77
CA ASN A 670 19.60 11.49 -18.69
C ASN A 670 20.93 10.90 -18.18
N ILE A 671 21.29 9.73 -18.69
CA ILE A 671 22.60 9.11 -18.46
C ILE A 671 23.40 9.35 -19.73
N SER A 672 24.56 9.97 -19.60
CA SER A 672 25.43 10.17 -20.75
C SER A 672 25.77 8.82 -21.39
N PRO A 673 25.88 8.74 -22.73
CA PRO A 673 26.23 7.49 -23.42
C PRO A 673 27.51 6.84 -22.88
N GLN A 674 28.46 7.64 -22.41
CA GLN A 674 29.71 7.16 -21.80
C GLN A 674 29.48 6.43 -20.48
N ARG A 675 28.66 6.97 -19.58
CA ARG A 675 28.29 6.33 -18.32
C ARG A 675 27.47 5.06 -18.51
N MET A 676 26.62 5.02 -19.54
CA MET A 676 25.87 3.81 -19.90
C MET A 676 26.82 2.72 -20.42
N ALA A 677 27.82 3.09 -21.24
CA ALA A 677 28.82 2.15 -21.74
C ALA A 677 29.71 1.60 -20.61
N GLU A 678 30.11 2.43 -19.66
CA GLU A 678 30.86 1.99 -18.46
C GLU A 678 30.03 1.03 -17.58
N TYR A 679 28.75 1.31 -17.40
CA TYR A 679 27.84 0.45 -16.62
C TYR A 679 27.62 -0.90 -17.29
N LEU A 680 27.42 -0.92 -18.61
CA LEU A 680 27.30 -2.16 -19.40
C LEU A 680 28.60 -2.97 -19.38
N ALA A 681 29.75 -2.31 -19.44
CA ALA A 681 31.05 -2.97 -19.35
C ALA A 681 31.33 -3.56 -17.96
N GLN A 682 30.85 -2.91 -16.89
CA GLN A 682 30.90 -3.48 -15.55
C GLN A 682 29.97 -4.70 -15.41
N MET A 683 28.76 -4.64 -15.98
CA MET A 683 27.83 -5.77 -15.96
C MET A 683 28.36 -6.99 -16.76
N GLU A 684 29.06 -6.76 -17.86
CA GLU A 684 29.71 -7.87 -18.61
C GLU A 684 30.83 -8.55 -17.80
N LYS A 685 31.59 -7.78 -17.03
CA LYS A 685 32.64 -8.33 -16.14
C LYS A 685 32.06 -9.13 -14.96
N MET A 686 30.81 -8.87 -14.56
CA MET A 686 30.13 -9.56 -13.45
C MET A 686 29.38 -10.82 -13.89
N LYS A 687 29.28 -11.15 -15.18
CA LYS A 687 28.70 -12.41 -15.64
C LYS A 687 29.57 -13.57 -15.19
N PRO A 688 29.07 -14.56 -14.42
CA PRO A 688 29.84 -15.71 -14.05
C PRO A 688 30.28 -16.45 -15.34
N LYS A 689 31.57 -16.72 -15.46
CA LYS A 689 32.11 -17.52 -16.57
C LYS A 689 31.46 -18.92 -16.53
N ARG A 690 30.49 -19.17 -17.38
CA ARG A 690 29.96 -20.51 -17.60
C ARG A 690 31.09 -21.41 -18.01
N LYS A 691 31.50 -22.36 -17.18
CA LYS A 691 32.32 -23.50 -17.58
C LYS A 691 31.52 -24.25 -18.64
N ARG A 692 32.06 -24.32 -19.87
CA ARG A 692 31.54 -25.22 -20.88
C ARG A 692 31.63 -26.64 -20.32
N ALA A 693 30.48 -27.29 -20.11
CA ALA A 693 30.44 -28.72 -19.93
C ALA A 693 30.87 -29.36 -21.23
N VAL A 694 31.86 -30.24 -21.18
CA VAL A 694 32.25 -31.10 -22.28
C VAL A 694 31.09 -32.08 -22.48
N PRO A 695 30.54 -32.25 -23.72
CA PRO A 695 29.46 -33.21 -23.92
C PRO A 695 29.99 -34.62 -23.70
N ASP A 696 29.29 -35.39 -22.91
CA ASP A 696 29.52 -36.82 -22.76
C ASP A 696 29.01 -37.52 -24.02
N GLU A 697 29.90 -38.28 -24.72
CA GLU A 697 29.60 -38.91 -26.00
C GLU A 697 28.56 -40.06 -25.95
N ASN A 698 27.88 -40.25 -24.81
CA ASN A 698 26.92 -41.35 -24.60
C ASN A 698 25.47 -40.90 -24.40
N GLN A 699 25.11 -39.65 -24.68
CA GLN A 699 23.69 -39.25 -24.71
C GLN A 699 23.13 -39.34 -26.13
N LEU A 700 22.55 -40.46 -26.47
CA LEU A 700 21.66 -40.62 -27.65
C LEU A 700 20.46 -39.65 -27.53
N SER A 701 20.29 -38.80 -28.55
CA SER A 701 19.18 -37.86 -28.63
C SER A 701 17.87 -38.59 -28.91
N LEU A 702 16.85 -38.26 -28.15
CA LEU A 702 15.48 -38.83 -28.18
C LEU A 702 14.65 -38.30 -29.38
N PHE A 703 15.31 -37.73 -30.42
CA PHE A 703 14.64 -37.11 -31.56
C PHE A 703 14.95 -37.75 -32.92
N ASP A 704 15.61 -38.91 -32.95
CA ASP A 704 15.88 -39.63 -34.20
C ASP A 704 15.06 -40.91 -34.40
N ALA A 705 13.80 -40.93 -33.97
CA ALA A 705 12.87 -42.00 -34.33
C ALA A 705 11.42 -41.49 -34.33
N ALA A 706 10.96 -41.07 -35.52
CA ALA A 706 9.65 -41.07 -36.17
C ALA A 706 9.39 -39.79 -36.92
#